data_a8865ae72a9a053cbee6a1da20c646ed
#
_entry.id   a8865ae72a9a053cbee6a1da20c646ed
#
_cell.length_a   1.000
_cell.length_b   1.000
_cell.length_c   1.000
_cell.angle_alpha   90.00
_cell.angle_beta   90.00
_cell.angle_gamma   90.00
#
_symmetry.space_group_name_H-M   'P 1'
#
loop_
_entity.id
_entity.type
_entity.pdbx_description
1 polymer ?
#
loop_
_entity_poly.entity_id
_entity_poly.type
_entity_poly.pdbx_seq_one_letter_code
_entity_poly.pdbx_strand_id
1 'polypeptide(L)'
;MQAVAHFVETFVPEHYEVFLDLSRKSKTFSGRVVITGQAKADKISLHQKDLTIETVEVAGQARPFTVDDANEAVYVELEGTGQVTVTLTYSGKITDNMTGIYPSYYSIDGVKKEVLSTQFESHFAREAFPSVDEPEAKATFDFSLKFDQEEGEIALSNMPEIDVENRKETGIWKFATTPRMSSYLLAFAAGDLQGITAKTKNGTLVGIYSTKAHPLKNLEFSLDVAVRVIEFYEDYYGVEYPIPQSLHVALPDFSAGAMENWGLVTYREVYLLVDENSTAVSRQQVALVVAHELAHQWFGNLVTMKWWDDLWLNESFANMMEYVSVNAIEPSWNIFEDFQTTGVPLALKRDATDGVQSVHVEVKHPDEINTLFDPAIVYAKGSRLMHMLRRWLGDDAFRKGLKAYFEKHQYGNTIGRDLWNALGDASSRDVAAFMDSWLEQPGYPVLTAVVENDTLKISQKQFFIGEHEDQGRQWVVPLNSNWSGIPDTLETETLEIPGYAALAAANSEPLRFNTENTAHYITDYQGELLDAIVDNMASLDNLSKQQILQERRLLAESGVISYASLLPVIEKLTQETSYLVVSAVSSILQGLSLFVDEGTEVEAAYKKLLVTFNQFNFERLGFEPKAGEADEDEMVRQLVISNMIKGDDAKASAKASEIYAAHAEDISKLPAAIRLQILINQIKHHESKELTDLYLNTYAQATDGNFKRQLSTALAYTTDADTVEKILTEWKNKDVVKPQDLAMSWYLTFLHHEFTQESAWTWARENWEWVKAALGGDMSFDKFVIYPANTFKTAERLAEFKAFFEPQLSDMAISRNISMGIKEIAARVDLIQREKAAVEAAILATK
;
A
#
# COMPACT_ATOMS: atom_id res chain seq x y z
N MET A 1 -14.67 21.74 -11.55
CA MET A 1 -13.84 22.36 -10.50
C MET A 1 -12.79 23.22 -11.18
N GLN A 2 -12.46 24.39 -10.65
CA GLN A 2 -11.38 25.21 -11.21
C GLN A 2 -10.05 24.71 -10.65
N ALA A 3 -9.05 24.49 -11.52
CA ALA A 3 -7.73 24.09 -11.09
C ALA A 3 -7.09 25.17 -10.21
N VAL A 4 -6.31 24.77 -9.21
CA VAL A 4 -5.52 25.69 -8.40
C VAL A 4 -4.41 26.34 -9.23
N ALA A 5 -3.99 27.55 -8.86
CA ALA A 5 -2.87 28.22 -9.50
C ALA A 5 -1.55 27.56 -9.10
N HIS A 6 -0.66 27.38 -10.05
CA HIS A 6 0.70 26.92 -9.79
C HIS A 6 1.59 28.11 -9.44
N PHE A 7 2.16 28.11 -8.25
CA PHE A 7 2.97 29.24 -7.75
C PHE A 7 4.35 29.31 -8.40
N VAL A 8 4.84 28.19 -8.94
CA VAL A 8 6.06 28.15 -9.77
C VAL A 8 5.96 29.04 -11.03
N GLU A 9 4.74 29.35 -11.46
CA GLU A 9 4.50 30.28 -12.56
C GLU A 9 4.84 31.74 -12.20
N THR A 10 4.80 32.10 -10.91
CA THR A 10 5.15 33.43 -10.41
C THR A 10 6.56 33.50 -9.87
N PHE A 11 7.08 32.39 -9.30
CA PHE A 11 8.39 32.33 -8.69
C PHE A 11 9.00 30.92 -8.79
N VAL A 12 10.18 30.85 -9.38
CA VAL A 12 10.96 29.60 -9.46
C VAL A 12 12.05 29.63 -8.42
N PRO A 13 11.94 28.87 -7.32
CA PRO A 13 12.99 28.80 -6.31
C PRO A 13 14.23 28.07 -6.85
N GLU A 14 15.41 28.45 -6.39
CA GLU A 14 16.69 27.82 -6.72
C GLU A 14 17.37 27.28 -5.46
N HIS A 15 17.23 28.01 -4.33
CA HIS A 15 17.87 27.67 -3.07
C HIS A 15 17.04 28.14 -1.87
N TYR A 16 16.96 27.30 -0.83
CA TYR A 16 16.37 27.58 0.47
C TYR A 16 17.41 27.47 1.58
N GLU A 17 17.48 28.48 2.48
CA GLU A 17 18.08 28.33 3.80
C GLU A 17 16.92 28.22 4.80
N VAL A 18 16.71 27.05 5.39
CA VAL A 18 15.63 26.80 6.35
C VAL A 18 16.21 26.61 7.74
N PHE A 19 15.78 27.42 8.69
CA PHE A 19 16.09 27.28 10.11
C PHE A 19 14.79 27.11 10.90
N LEU A 20 14.75 26.08 11.75
CA LEU A 20 13.63 25.79 12.66
C LEU A 20 14.13 25.72 14.10
N ASP A 21 13.47 26.39 15.04
CA ASP A 21 13.69 26.30 16.50
C ASP A 21 12.41 25.71 17.14
N LEU A 22 12.47 24.45 17.56
CA LEU A 22 11.33 23.66 18.00
C LEU A 22 11.27 23.60 19.52
N SER A 23 10.08 23.76 20.09
CA SER A 23 9.81 23.52 21.51
C SER A 23 8.78 22.38 21.67
N ARG A 24 9.25 21.22 22.11
CA ARG A 24 8.38 20.07 22.47
C ARG A 24 7.43 20.43 23.62
N LYS A 25 7.93 21.20 24.57
CA LYS A 25 7.16 21.59 25.77
C LYS A 25 5.94 22.44 25.45
N SER A 26 6.07 23.42 24.55
CA SER A 26 4.97 24.31 24.14
C SER A 26 4.22 23.81 22.92
N LYS A 27 4.72 22.79 22.23
CA LYS A 27 4.21 22.29 20.95
C LYS A 27 4.15 23.39 19.89
N THR A 28 5.18 24.21 19.83
CA THR A 28 5.33 25.33 18.89
C THR A 28 6.73 25.36 18.30
N PHE A 29 6.87 26.08 17.20
CA PHE A 29 8.19 26.39 16.62
C PHE A 29 8.23 27.81 16.07
N SER A 30 9.42 28.37 15.99
CA SER A 30 9.72 29.54 15.19
C SER A 30 10.64 29.15 14.04
N GLY A 31 10.52 29.85 12.93
CA GLY A 31 11.29 29.56 11.74
C GLY A 31 11.79 30.82 11.03
N ARG A 32 12.87 30.65 10.30
CA ARG A 32 13.37 31.62 9.32
C ARG A 32 13.66 30.86 8.03
N VAL A 33 13.14 31.37 6.91
CA VAL A 33 13.48 30.89 5.59
C VAL A 33 14.02 31.99 4.73
N VAL A 34 15.14 31.73 4.02
CA VAL A 34 15.66 32.59 2.96
C VAL A 34 15.51 31.83 1.65
N ILE A 35 14.82 32.42 0.69
CA ILE A 35 14.55 31.82 -0.60
C ILE A 35 15.18 32.65 -1.69
N THR A 36 16.13 32.09 -2.42
CA THR A 36 16.71 32.69 -3.61
C THR A 36 16.12 32.02 -4.86
N GLY A 37 15.73 32.82 -5.84
CA GLY A 37 15.12 32.31 -7.06
C GLY A 37 14.76 33.37 -8.07
N GLN A 38 14.06 32.97 -9.15
CA GLN A 38 13.66 33.81 -10.27
C GLN A 38 12.18 34.24 -10.14
N ALA A 39 11.94 35.52 -9.84
CA ALA A 39 10.61 36.10 -9.92
C ALA A 39 10.21 36.31 -11.38
N LYS A 40 9.07 35.74 -11.77
CA LYS A 40 8.47 35.89 -13.11
C LYS A 40 7.40 36.97 -13.16
N ALA A 41 6.99 37.46 -12.00
CA ALA A 41 5.98 38.51 -11.80
C ALA A 41 6.48 39.52 -10.75
N ASP A 42 5.86 40.68 -10.69
CA ASP A 42 6.08 41.73 -9.68
C ASP A 42 5.38 41.43 -8.35
N LYS A 43 4.65 40.35 -8.29
CA LYS A 43 4.06 39.78 -7.10
C LYS A 43 4.29 38.25 -7.12
N ILE A 44 4.98 37.74 -6.12
CA ILE A 44 5.19 36.28 -6.00
C ILE A 44 4.25 35.67 -4.98
N SER A 45 3.98 34.39 -5.20
CA SER A 45 3.14 33.54 -4.34
C SER A 45 4.00 32.44 -3.71
N LEU A 46 3.86 32.27 -2.39
CA LEU A 46 4.45 31.17 -1.66
C LEU A 46 3.34 30.44 -0.90
N HIS A 47 3.38 29.12 -0.85
CA HIS A 47 2.49 28.34 -0.02
C HIS A 47 2.84 28.49 1.46
N GLN A 48 1.81 28.57 2.29
CA GLN A 48 1.86 28.48 3.74
C GLN A 48 0.55 27.90 4.26
N LYS A 49 0.56 27.14 5.33
CA LYS A 49 -0.64 26.66 6.00
C LYS A 49 -0.44 26.68 7.51
N ASP A 50 -1.37 27.31 8.22
CA ASP A 50 -1.37 27.44 9.68
C ASP A 50 -0.10 28.09 10.26
N LEU A 51 0.62 28.86 9.43
CA LEU A 51 1.79 29.64 9.87
C LEU A 51 1.41 31.10 10.17
N THR A 52 1.98 31.65 11.22
CA THR A 52 1.94 33.10 11.49
C THR A 52 3.16 33.74 10.86
N ILE A 53 2.98 34.46 9.73
CA ILE A 53 4.06 35.19 9.08
C ILE A 53 4.29 36.49 9.83
N GLU A 54 5.52 36.68 10.35
CA GLU A 54 5.88 37.83 11.21
C GLU A 54 6.50 38.95 10.39
N THR A 55 7.52 38.63 9.56
CA THR A 55 8.19 39.61 8.70
C THR A 55 8.48 39.05 7.33
N VAL A 56 8.48 39.91 6.33
CA VAL A 56 8.94 39.63 4.97
C VAL A 56 9.92 40.71 4.52
N GLU A 57 11.09 40.26 4.06
CA GLU A 57 12.11 41.15 3.51
C GLU A 57 12.50 40.68 2.10
N VAL A 58 12.77 41.61 1.20
CA VAL A 58 13.33 41.35 -0.12
C VAL A 58 14.65 42.09 -0.22
N ALA A 59 15.74 41.36 -0.47
CA ALA A 59 17.10 41.91 -0.48
C ALA A 59 17.44 42.71 0.81
N GLY A 60 16.95 42.28 1.96
CA GLY A 60 17.16 42.90 3.27
C GLY A 60 16.30 44.13 3.57
N GLN A 61 15.31 44.42 2.75
CA GLN A 61 14.35 45.50 2.95
C GLN A 61 12.94 44.95 3.22
N ALA A 62 12.30 45.44 4.27
CA ALA A 62 10.92 45.06 4.60
C ALA A 62 9.97 45.32 3.44
N ARG A 63 9.08 44.36 3.15
CA ARG A 63 8.11 44.42 2.06
C ARG A 63 6.68 44.19 2.56
N PRO A 64 5.68 44.82 1.93
CA PRO A 64 4.30 44.49 2.13
C PRO A 64 4.03 43.05 1.68
N PHE A 65 3.22 42.35 2.47
CA PHE A 65 2.73 41.01 2.14
C PHE A 65 1.28 40.84 2.56
N THR A 66 0.62 39.84 1.98
CA THR A 66 -0.75 39.46 2.32
C THR A 66 -0.82 37.97 2.56
N VAL A 67 -1.39 37.57 3.67
CA VAL A 67 -1.70 36.14 3.96
C VAL A 67 -3.12 35.84 3.51
N ASP A 68 -3.30 34.74 2.84
CA ASP A 68 -4.59 34.23 2.35
C ASP A 68 -4.72 32.76 2.80
N ASP A 69 -5.35 32.57 3.96
CA ASP A 69 -5.50 31.22 4.54
C ASP A 69 -6.42 30.33 3.72
N ALA A 70 -7.38 30.93 2.98
CA ALA A 70 -8.30 30.15 2.14
C ALA A 70 -7.60 29.51 0.92
N ASN A 71 -6.52 30.13 0.43
CA ASN A 71 -5.70 29.61 -0.65
C ASN A 71 -4.34 29.07 -0.15
N GLU A 72 -4.16 28.94 1.16
CA GLU A 72 -2.90 28.48 1.80
C GLU A 72 -1.68 29.25 1.28
N ALA A 73 -1.76 30.58 1.17
CA ALA A 73 -0.80 31.40 0.47
C ALA A 73 -0.31 32.59 1.28
N VAL A 74 0.94 33.02 0.99
CA VAL A 74 1.44 34.35 1.28
C VAL A 74 1.91 35.01 -0.01
N TYR A 75 1.43 36.22 -0.27
CA TYR A 75 1.75 37.01 -1.44
C TYR A 75 2.73 38.13 -1.05
N VAL A 76 3.80 38.28 -1.81
CA VAL A 76 4.87 39.27 -1.57
C VAL A 76 5.00 40.20 -2.76
N GLU A 77 4.89 41.50 -2.53
CA GLU A 77 5.05 42.52 -3.56
C GLU A 77 6.54 42.77 -3.84
N LEU A 78 6.92 42.77 -5.12
CA LEU A 78 8.28 43.02 -5.59
C LEU A 78 8.38 44.34 -6.37
N GLU A 79 9.58 44.83 -6.62
CA GLU A 79 9.84 46.02 -7.47
C GLU A 79 9.98 45.66 -8.96
N GLY A 80 9.93 44.35 -9.29
CA GLY A 80 10.10 43.86 -10.66
C GLY A 80 10.44 42.37 -10.68
N THR A 81 10.67 41.87 -11.87
CA THR A 81 11.02 40.47 -12.16
C THR A 81 12.55 40.24 -12.15
N GLY A 82 12.97 38.99 -12.05
CA GLY A 82 14.37 38.55 -12.12
C GLY A 82 14.84 37.85 -10.85
N GLN A 83 16.15 37.81 -10.63
CA GLN A 83 16.75 37.18 -9.45
C GLN A 83 16.40 37.94 -8.18
N VAL A 84 15.83 37.28 -7.21
CA VAL A 84 15.44 37.86 -5.92
C VAL A 84 15.83 36.94 -4.77
N THR A 85 16.05 37.54 -3.61
CA THR A 85 16.19 36.84 -2.33
C THR A 85 15.12 37.36 -1.38
N VAL A 86 14.26 36.46 -0.91
CA VAL A 86 13.15 36.75 -0.01
C VAL A 86 13.44 36.07 1.33
N THR A 87 13.34 36.81 2.42
CA THR A 87 13.49 36.30 3.79
C THR A 87 12.18 36.44 4.53
N LEU A 88 11.73 35.35 5.13
CA LEU A 88 10.54 35.33 5.99
C LEU A 88 10.90 34.83 7.38
N THR A 89 10.32 35.47 8.41
CA THR A 89 10.28 34.92 9.77
C THR A 89 8.83 34.57 10.10
N TYR A 90 8.66 33.49 10.79
CA TYR A 90 7.34 32.95 11.05
C TYR A 90 7.34 32.04 12.27
N SER A 91 6.15 31.69 12.74
CA SER A 91 5.94 30.69 13.79
C SER A 91 4.78 29.77 13.42
N GLY A 92 4.79 28.57 14.04
CA GLY A 92 3.79 27.55 13.80
C GLY A 92 3.61 26.62 14.99
N LYS A 93 2.75 25.61 14.82
CA LYS A 93 2.43 24.62 15.85
C LYS A 93 2.96 23.25 15.46
N ILE A 94 3.42 22.50 16.45
CA ILE A 94 3.68 21.06 16.32
C ILE A 94 2.36 20.37 16.64
N THR A 95 1.83 19.59 15.69
CA THR A 95 0.51 18.94 15.81
C THR A 95 0.65 17.43 15.91
N ASP A 96 -0.38 16.76 16.40
CA ASP A 96 -0.42 15.29 16.50
C ASP A 96 -1.03 14.64 15.24
N ASN A 97 -1.06 15.33 14.10
CA ASN A 97 -1.78 14.88 12.89
C ASN A 97 -0.95 13.94 12.00
N MET A 98 0.31 13.66 12.33
CA MET A 98 1.26 12.89 11.51
C MET A 98 1.51 13.51 10.12
N THR A 99 1.30 14.82 9.97
CA THR A 99 1.68 15.66 8.82
C THR A 99 2.45 16.89 9.29
N GLY A 100 3.17 17.54 8.40
CA GLY A 100 4.02 18.68 8.77
C GLY A 100 5.11 18.27 9.76
N ILE A 101 5.21 18.98 10.88
CA ILE A 101 6.08 18.62 12.02
C ILE A 101 5.23 18.04 13.13
N TYR A 102 5.53 16.81 13.54
CA TYR A 102 4.73 16.12 14.54
C TYR A 102 5.56 15.29 15.53
N PRO A 103 5.05 15.02 16.75
CA PRO A 103 5.68 14.13 17.70
C PRO A 103 5.21 12.68 17.47
N SER A 104 6.13 11.75 17.59
CA SER A 104 5.89 10.31 17.58
C SER A 104 6.16 9.76 18.98
N TYR A 105 5.13 9.18 19.62
CA TYR A 105 5.16 8.82 21.03
C TYR A 105 5.49 7.36 21.27
N TYR A 106 6.28 7.10 22.31
CA TYR A 106 6.63 5.75 22.77
C TYR A 106 6.89 5.75 24.28
N SER A 107 7.09 4.57 24.88
CA SER A 107 7.42 4.43 26.29
C SER A 107 8.60 3.49 26.49
N ILE A 108 9.45 3.82 27.47
CA ILE A 108 10.51 2.94 28.00
C ILE A 108 10.33 2.85 29.51
N ASP A 109 10.22 1.64 30.06
CA ASP A 109 10.06 1.39 31.49
C ASP A 109 8.90 2.21 32.11
N GLY A 110 7.82 2.40 31.36
CA GLY A 110 6.66 3.17 31.79
C GLY A 110 6.83 4.70 31.73
N VAL A 111 7.97 5.18 31.20
CA VAL A 111 8.23 6.62 30.99
C VAL A 111 7.89 6.96 29.54
N LYS A 112 6.92 7.89 29.35
CA LYS A 112 6.52 8.40 28.05
C LYS A 112 7.63 9.30 27.47
N LYS A 113 7.99 9.05 26.21
CA LYS A 113 8.96 9.80 25.43
C LYS A 113 8.39 10.17 24.06
N GLU A 114 9.07 11.07 23.35
CA GLU A 114 8.71 11.46 21.98
C GLU A 114 9.93 11.65 21.10
N VAL A 115 9.76 11.37 19.82
CA VAL A 115 10.66 11.76 18.73
C VAL A 115 9.91 12.78 17.88
N LEU A 116 10.53 13.90 17.53
CA LEU A 116 9.99 14.83 16.54
C LEU A 116 10.33 14.33 15.14
N SER A 117 9.39 14.35 14.24
CA SER A 117 9.57 13.95 12.84
C SER A 117 8.78 14.83 11.90
N THR A 118 9.04 14.67 10.61
CA THR A 118 8.31 15.35 9.53
C THR A 118 7.60 14.36 8.63
N GLN A 119 6.46 14.79 8.05
CA GLN A 119 5.84 14.17 6.88
C GLN A 119 5.35 15.27 5.96
N PHE A 120 6.02 15.45 4.81
CA PHE A 120 5.72 16.55 3.90
C PHE A 120 5.03 16.14 2.61
N GLU A 121 5.05 14.88 2.24
CA GLU A 121 4.26 14.40 1.12
C GLU A 121 2.76 14.34 1.49
N SER A 122 1.93 14.82 0.63
CA SER A 122 2.14 15.35 -0.72
C SER A 122 2.47 16.86 -0.75
N HIS A 123 1.85 17.68 0.11
CA HIS A 123 1.93 19.16 0.10
C HIS A 123 1.92 19.75 1.54
N PHE A 124 2.60 19.10 2.48
CA PHE A 124 2.66 19.51 3.88
C PHE A 124 3.97 20.21 4.29
N ALA A 125 4.91 20.43 3.36
CA ALA A 125 6.09 21.27 3.64
C ALA A 125 5.67 22.71 4.00
N ARG A 126 4.56 23.20 3.42
CA ARG A 126 3.93 24.50 3.72
C ARG A 126 3.42 24.65 5.15
N GLU A 127 3.26 23.57 5.90
CA GLU A 127 2.93 23.58 7.33
C GLU A 127 4.18 23.83 8.21
N ALA A 128 5.38 23.67 7.64
CA ALA A 128 6.66 23.83 8.34
C ALA A 128 7.41 25.09 7.95
N PHE A 129 7.33 25.51 6.69
CA PHE A 129 7.96 26.74 6.19
C PHE A 129 7.30 27.24 4.90
N PRO A 130 7.25 28.58 4.69
CA PRO A 130 6.77 29.14 3.43
C PRO A 130 7.65 28.71 2.26
N SER A 131 7.03 28.21 1.18
CA SER A 131 7.74 27.64 0.03
C SER A 131 6.88 27.62 -1.24
N VAL A 132 7.48 27.37 -2.40
CA VAL A 132 6.74 26.87 -3.55
C VAL A 132 6.65 25.35 -3.43
N ASP A 133 5.58 24.89 -2.78
CA ASP A 133 5.38 23.50 -2.39
C ASP A 133 4.69 22.70 -3.51
N GLU A 134 5.42 22.59 -4.63
CA GLU A 134 5.02 21.90 -5.85
C GLU A 134 6.17 20.99 -6.33
N PRO A 135 5.88 19.78 -6.86
CA PRO A 135 6.94 18.82 -7.25
C PRO A 135 7.94 19.37 -8.27
N GLU A 136 7.51 20.22 -9.21
CA GLU A 136 8.38 20.80 -10.22
C GLU A 136 9.24 21.97 -9.73
N ALA A 137 8.92 22.52 -8.55
CA ALA A 137 9.67 23.62 -7.95
C ALA A 137 10.92 23.13 -7.20
N LYS A 138 11.76 22.32 -7.86
CA LYS A 138 12.98 21.79 -7.27
C LYS A 138 14.00 22.86 -6.94
N ALA A 139 14.60 22.77 -5.75
CA ALA A 139 15.65 23.65 -5.28
C ALA A 139 16.65 22.87 -4.41
N THR A 140 17.78 23.49 -4.07
CA THR A 140 18.70 23.00 -3.02
C THR A 140 18.28 23.54 -1.65
N PHE A 141 18.58 22.81 -0.57
CA PHE A 141 18.24 23.19 0.79
C PHE A 141 19.46 23.15 1.70
N ASP A 142 19.70 24.25 2.40
CA ASP A 142 20.52 24.32 3.60
C ASP A 142 19.58 24.24 4.80
N PHE A 143 19.58 23.09 5.49
CA PHE A 143 18.70 22.86 6.62
C PHE A 143 19.43 22.97 7.95
N SER A 144 18.82 23.68 8.89
CA SER A 144 19.32 23.84 10.25
C SER A 144 18.18 23.67 11.26
N LEU A 145 18.47 22.95 12.33
CA LEU A 145 17.49 22.58 13.35
C LEU A 145 18.03 22.89 14.75
N LYS A 146 17.19 23.49 15.57
CA LYS A 146 17.37 23.57 17.00
C LYS A 146 16.11 23.03 17.69
N PHE A 147 16.27 22.33 18.81
CA PHE A 147 15.16 21.83 19.62
C PHE A 147 15.58 21.78 21.10
N ASP A 148 14.62 21.66 21.99
CA ASP A 148 14.83 21.50 23.42
C ASP A 148 15.39 20.10 23.74
N GLN A 149 16.65 19.89 23.30
CA GLN A 149 17.37 18.62 23.31
C GLN A 149 17.70 18.16 24.72
N GLU A 150 17.43 16.90 25.02
CA GLU A 150 17.90 16.20 26.23
C GLU A 150 19.27 15.53 25.97
N GLU A 151 19.94 15.14 27.04
CA GLU A 151 21.25 14.49 26.95
C GLU A 151 21.14 13.14 26.20
N GLY A 152 22.00 12.97 25.19
CA GLY A 152 22.03 11.73 24.38
C GLY A 152 21.09 11.70 23.21
N GLU A 153 20.23 12.70 23.05
CA GLU A 153 19.38 12.83 21.86
C GLU A 153 20.18 13.30 20.63
N ILE A 154 19.74 12.91 19.45
CA ILE A 154 20.34 13.26 18.17
C ILE A 154 19.30 13.82 17.20
N ALA A 155 19.77 14.48 16.15
CA ALA A 155 18.96 14.85 14.99
C ALA A 155 19.54 14.24 13.72
N LEU A 156 18.68 13.73 12.85
CA LEU A 156 18.99 13.20 11.53
C LEU A 156 18.23 13.99 10.48
N SER A 157 18.84 14.17 9.30
CA SER A 157 18.20 14.82 8.15
C SER A 157 18.66 14.18 6.83
N ASN A 158 18.22 14.72 5.71
CA ASN A 158 18.52 14.23 4.35
C ASN A 158 20.04 14.08 4.09
N MET A 159 20.85 14.98 4.62
CA MET A 159 22.29 15.05 4.39
C MET A 159 23.06 14.92 5.70
N PRO A 160 24.36 14.59 5.67
CA PRO A 160 25.19 14.50 6.87
C PRO A 160 25.25 15.82 7.64
N GLU A 161 25.35 15.70 8.97
CA GLU A 161 25.63 16.85 9.83
C GLU A 161 26.99 17.48 9.49
N ILE A 162 27.02 18.80 9.49
CA ILE A 162 28.24 19.63 9.38
C ILE A 162 28.38 20.56 10.60
N ASP A 163 29.53 21.05 10.85
CA ASP A 163 29.80 22.08 11.88
C ASP A 163 29.42 21.61 13.32
N VAL A 164 29.85 20.39 13.66
CA VAL A 164 29.58 19.76 14.97
C VAL A 164 30.08 20.62 16.16
N GLU A 165 31.18 21.36 15.99
CA GLU A 165 31.70 22.24 17.05
C GLU A 165 30.77 23.42 17.33
N ASN A 166 30.22 24.06 16.30
CA ASN A 166 29.19 25.09 16.47
C ASN A 166 27.94 24.58 17.15
N ARG A 167 27.53 23.32 16.85
CA ARG A 167 26.40 22.69 17.53
C ARG A 167 26.60 22.58 19.05
N LYS A 168 27.81 22.21 19.48
CA LYS A 168 28.14 22.13 20.92
C LYS A 168 28.00 23.46 21.66
N GLU A 169 28.23 24.56 20.96
CA GLU A 169 28.14 25.92 21.54
C GLU A 169 26.70 26.46 21.46
N THR A 170 25.98 26.24 20.36
CA THR A 170 24.73 26.93 20.05
C THR A 170 23.48 26.04 20.20
N GLY A 171 23.66 24.72 20.21
CA GLY A 171 22.58 23.73 20.12
C GLY A 171 21.97 23.60 18.72
N ILE A 172 22.55 24.26 17.70
CA ILE A 172 22.01 24.22 16.33
C ILE A 172 22.67 23.11 15.53
N TRP A 173 21.87 22.18 15.05
CA TRP A 173 22.25 21.15 14.10
C TRP A 173 22.24 21.76 12.69
N LYS A 174 23.33 21.63 11.96
CA LYS A 174 23.42 22.03 10.55
C LYS A 174 23.75 20.86 9.69
N PHE A 175 23.05 20.75 8.57
CA PHE A 175 23.24 19.66 7.62
C PHE A 175 23.83 20.20 6.31
N ALA A 176 24.54 19.35 5.60
CA ALA A 176 25.11 19.71 4.30
C ALA A 176 23.97 20.03 3.30
N THR A 177 24.30 20.89 2.32
CA THR A 177 23.37 21.27 1.26
C THR A 177 22.84 20.03 0.53
N THR A 178 21.52 19.95 0.34
CA THR A 178 20.90 18.87 -0.42
C THR A 178 21.21 19.01 -1.92
N PRO A 179 21.12 17.94 -2.70
CA PRO A 179 20.96 18.11 -4.14
C PRO A 179 19.66 18.86 -4.48
N ARG A 180 19.50 19.24 -5.72
CA ARG A 180 18.26 19.85 -6.20
C ARG A 180 17.12 18.83 -6.14
N MET A 181 16.13 19.09 -5.29
CA MET A 181 15.01 18.20 -5.00
C MET A 181 13.71 18.96 -4.75
N SER A 182 12.59 18.24 -4.76
CA SER A 182 11.26 18.77 -4.41
C SER A 182 11.14 18.99 -2.90
N SER A 183 10.31 19.97 -2.49
CA SER A 183 10.12 20.34 -1.08
C SER A 183 9.57 19.19 -0.23
N TYR A 184 8.71 18.33 -0.81
CA TYR A 184 8.08 17.22 -0.08
C TYR A 184 9.08 16.16 0.41
N LEU A 185 10.31 16.15 -0.12
CA LEU A 185 11.39 15.22 0.25
C LEU A 185 12.28 15.71 1.39
N LEU A 186 12.14 16.97 1.83
CA LEU A 186 12.88 17.49 2.98
C LEU A 186 12.37 16.85 4.26
N ALA A 187 13.28 16.39 5.13
CA ALA A 187 12.88 15.68 6.34
C ALA A 187 13.89 15.82 7.47
N PHE A 188 13.41 15.65 8.71
CA PHE A 188 14.24 15.40 9.88
C PHE A 188 13.57 14.43 10.85
N ALA A 189 14.38 13.79 11.68
CA ALA A 189 13.94 13.04 12.87
C ALA A 189 14.87 13.42 14.02
N ALA A 190 14.32 13.82 15.18
CA ALA A 190 15.08 14.29 16.33
C ALA A 190 14.54 13.77 17.65
N GLY A 191 15.41 13.22 18.50
CA GLY A 191 15.07 12.66 19.79
C GLY A 191 16.04 11.57 20.25
N ASP A 192 15.58 10.73 21.17
CA ASP A 192 16.36 9.64 21.77
C ASP A 192 16.42 8.42 20.83
N LEU A 193 17.19 8.58 19.73
CA LEU A 193 17.37 7.58 18.68
C LEU A 193 18.70 6.83 18.84
N GLN A 194 18.74 5.60 18.38
CA GLN A 194 19.92 4.77 18.27
C GLN A 194 19.94 4.08 16.90
N GLY A 195 21.12 3.67 16.43
CA GLY A 195 21.22 3.03 15.12
C GLY A 195 22.49 2.23 14.90
N ILE A 196 22.49 1.48 13.81
CA ILE A 196 23.63 0.75 13.28
C ILE A 196 23.89 1.18 11.83
N THR A 197 25.13 1.08 11.39
CA THR A 197 25.52 1.56 10.05
C THR A 197 26.42 0.57 9.34
N ALA A 198 26.36 0.61 8.01
CA ALA A 198 27.26 -0.09 7.10
C ALA A 198 27.55 0.80 5.88
N LYS A 199 28.40 0.35 4.97
CA LYS A 199 28.66 1.03 3.71
C LYS A 199 28.41 0.10 2.54
N THR A 200 27.86 0.62 1.46
CA THR A 200 27.82 -0.06 0.18
C THR A 200 29.23 -0.18 -0.41
N LYS A 201 29.39 -1.04 -1.43
CA LYS A 201 30.65 -1.16 -2.18
C LYS A 201 31.16 0.15 -2.78
N ASN A 202 30.25 1.08 -3.13
CA ASN A 202 30.56 2.41 -3.67
C ASN A 202 30.76 3.47 -2.58
N GLY A 203 30.63 3.09 -1.29
CA GLY A 203 30.95 3.95 -0.15
C GLY A 203 29.77 4.75 0.43
N THR A 204 28.55 4.58 -0.08
CA THR A 204 27.34 5.18 0.50
C THR A 204 27.14 4.69 1.92
N LEU A 205 26.98 5.60 2.87
CA LEU A 205 26.67 5.27 4.26
C LEU A 205 25.20 4.86 4.37
N VAL A 206 24.94 3.63 4.80
CA VAL A 206 23.59 3.15 5.10
C VAL A 206 23.43 3.04 6.61
N GLY A 207 22.35 3.59 7.16
CA GLY A 207 22.08 3.55 8.59
C GLY A 207 20.63 3.18 8.86
N ILE A 208 20.41 2.30 9.85
CA ILE A 208 19.06 1.96 10.33
C ILE A 208 18.95 2.44 11.77
N TYR A 209 17.90 3.19 12.06
CA TYR A 209 17.66 3.83 13.36
C TYR A 209 16.29 3.50 13.92
N SER A 210 16.20 3.44 15.23
CA SER A 210 14.95 3.31 15.99
C SER A 210 15.04 4.08 17.30
N THR A 211 13.93 4.17 18.02
CA THR A 211 13.96 4.58 19.43
C THR A 211 14.69 3.52 20.27
N LYS A 212 15.14 3.90 21.45
CA LYS A 212 15.80 2.98 22.40
C LYS A 212 14.83 1.96 23.05
N ALA A 213 13.54 2.00 22.70
CA ALA A 213 12.58 0.98 23.11
C ALA A 213 12.86 -0.39 22.46
N HIS A 214 13.60 -0.42 21.36
CA HIS A 214 13.92 -1.62 20.61
C HIS A 214 15.41 -2.00 20.74
N PRO A 215 15.75 -3.30 20.82
CA PRO A 215 17.14 -3.74 20.77
C PRO A 215 17.78 -3.43 19.42
N LEU A 216 19.07 -3.08 19.40
CA LEU A 216 19.84 -2.84 18.17
C LEU A 216 19.82 -4.04 17.20
N LYS A 217 19.72 -5.26 17.71
CA LYS A 217 19.62 -6.49 16.90
C LYS A 217 18.43 -6.46 15.93
N ASN A 218 17.34 -5.79 16.30
CA ASN A 218 16.15 -5.70 15.44
C ASN A 218 16.37 -4.86 14.16
N LEU A 219 17.51 -4.17 14.05
CA LEU A 219 17.88 -3.31 12.90
C LEU A 219 18.75 -4.06 11.87
N GLU A 220 19.36 -5.20 12.25
CA GLU A 220 20.38 -5.87 11.44
C GLU A 220 19.85 -6.39 10.11
N PHE A 221 18.66 -6.98 10.10
CA PHE A 221 18.04 -7.50 8.89
C PHE A 221 17.82 -6.39 7.84
N SER A 222 17.23 -5.28 8.25
CA SER A 222 16.95 -4.15 7.35
C SER A 222 18.22 -3.48 6.86
N LEU A 223 19.29 -3.45 7.67
CA LEU A 223 20.59 -2.94 7.23
C LEU A 223 21.18 -3.79 6.11
N ASP A 224 21.16 -5.12 6.25
CA ASP A 224 21.62 -6.03 5.21
C ASP A 224 20.81 -5.87 3.92
N VAL A 225 19.48 -5.87 4.03
CA VAL A 225 18.58 -5.67 2.89
C VAL A 225 18.85 -4.33 2.20
N ALA A 226 18.93 -3.22 2.95
CA ALA A 226 19.12 -1.89 2.38
C ALA A 226 20.44 -1.76 1.61
N VAL A 227 21.54 -2.30 2.16
CA VAL A 227 22.83 -2.30 1.48
C VAL A 227 22.77 -3.06 0.15
N ARG A 228 22.24 -4.28 0.17
CA ARG A 228 22.15 -5.16 -1.01
C ARG A 228 21.21 -4.61 -2.08
N VAL A 229 20.12 -3.98 -1.66
CA VAL A 229 19.14 -3.37 -2.58
C VAL A 229 19.72 -2.13 -3.26
N ILE A 230 20.42 -1.23 -2.54
CA ILE A 230 21.11 -0.09 -3.15
C ILE A 230 22.11 -0.57 -4.21
N GLU A 231 22.95 -1.55 -3.87
CA GLU A 231 23.93 -2.12 -4.80
C GLU A 231 23.28 -2.77 -6.03
N PHE A 232 22.14 -3.42 -5.85
CA PHE A 232 21.34 -3.96 -6.95
C PHE A 232 20.81 -2.84 -7.85
N TYR A 233 20.23 -1.77 -7.31
CA TYR A 233 19.68 -0.68 -8.12
C TYR A 233 20.76 0.10 -8.86
N GLU A 234 21.92 0.36 -8.25
CA GLU A 234 23.06 0.97 -8.93
C GLU A 234 23.48 0.15 -10.16
N ASP A 235 23.54 -1.18 -10.04
CA ASP A 235 23.85 -2.06 -11.18
C ASP A 235 22.69 -2.11 -12.19
N TYR A 236 21.46 -2.24 -11.72
CA TYR A 236 20.30 -2.41 -12.59
C TYR A 236 20.01 -1.17 -13.45
N TYR A 237 20.05 0.02 -12.83
CA TYR A 237 19.84 1.29 -13.51
C TYR A 237 21.09 1.81 -14.22
N GLY A 238 22.27 1.34 -13.85
CA GLY A 238 23.56 1.84 -14.33
C GLY A 238 23.82 3.30 -13.93
N VAL A 239 23.25 3.77 -12.81
CA VAL A 239 23.37 5.11 -12.22
C VAL A 239 23.62 4.95 -10.73
N GLU A 240 24.74 5.48 -10.24
CA GLU A 240 25.11 5.43 -8.83
C GLU A 240 24.09 6.14 -7.93
N TYR A 241 24.00 5.73 -6.66
CA TYR A 241 23.22 6.41 -5.65
C TYR A 241 23.75 7.85 -5.45
N PRO A 242 22.91 8.88 -5.65
CA PRO A 242 23.44 10.22 -5.92
C PRO A 242 23.84 11.05 -4.70
N ILE A 243 23.60 10.56 -3.48
CA ILE A 243 23.91 11.27 -2.24
C ILE A 243 24.74 10.40 -1.28
N PRO A 244 25.51 11.00 -0.32
CA PRO A 244 26.49 10.26 0.46
C PRO A 244 25.92 9.31 1.51
N GLN A 245 24.63 9.41 1.83
CA GLN A 245 23.98 8.62 2.87
C GLN A 245 22.58 8.16 2.48
N SER A 246 22.17 7.03 3.06
CA SER A 246 20.79 6.53 3.09
C SER A 246 20.48 6.09 4.51
N LEU A 247 19.80 6.95 5.28
CA LEU A 247 19.37 6.67 6.63
C LEU A 247 17.91 6.24 6.62
N HIS A 248 17.57 5.28 7.45
CA HIS A 248 16.23 4.70 7.59
C HIS A 248 15.83 4.75 9.06
N VAL A 249 14.67 5.32 9.36
CA VAL A 249 14.22 5.53 10.74
C VAL A 249 12.87 4.89 10.98
N ALA A 250 12.79 3.99 11.95
CA ALA A 250 11.53 3.44 12.46
C ALA A 250 10.88 4.43 13.42
N LEU A 251 9.64 4.84 13.10
CA LEU A 251 8.86 5.78 13.91
C LEU A 251 7.71 5.08 14.61
N PRO A 252 7.49 5.34 15.92
CA PRO A 252 6.38 4.78 16.67
C PRO A 252 4.99 5.20 16.15
N ASP A 253 4.87 6.45 15.66
CA ASP A 253 3.66 6.98 15.04
C ASP A 253 3.99 7.42 13.61
N PHE A 254 3.36 6.79 12.63
CA PHE A 254 3.52 7.08 11.23
C PHE A 254 2.28 6.65 10.45
N SER A 255 1.72 7.54 9.66
CA SER A 255 0.43 7.35 8.99
C SER A 255 0.49 6.33 7.85
N ALA A 256 1.45 6.48 6.96
CA ALA A 256 1.70 5.57 5.84
C ALA A 256 2.49 4.32 6.27
N GLY A 257 2.89 3.50 5.32
CA GLY A 257 3.85 2.40 5.55
C GLY A 257 5.27 2.92 5.71
N ALA A 258 5.71 3.74 4.76
CA ALA A 258 6.99 4.42 4.75
C ALA A 258 6.93 5.70 3.89
N MET A 259 8.06 6.45 3.82
CA MET A 259 8.22 7.67 3.04
C MET A 259 9.67 7.80 2.56
N GLU A 260 9.82 8.04 1.28
CA GLU A 260 11.10 8.07 0.55
C GLU A 260 11.98 9.32 0.75
N ASN A 261 11.80 10.14 1.77
CA ASN A 261 12.59 11.36 1.96
C ASN A 261 14.06 11.15 1.61
N TRP A 262 14.61 11.93 0.70
CA TRP A 262 15.92 11.64 0.11
C TRP A 262 17.05 11.62 1.14
N GLY A 263 17.62 10.45 1.39
CA GLY A 263 18.68 10.24 2.38
C GLY A 263 18.23 10.07 3.82
N LEU A 264 16.92 10.22 4.13
CA LEU A 264 16.32 9.97 5.44
C LEU A 264 14.94 9.36 5.27
N VAL A 265 14.88 8.09 4.94
CA VAL A 265 13.63 7.34 4.75
C VAL A 265 12.99 7.05 6.11
N THR A 266 11.70 7.32 6.25
CA THR A 266 10.95 7.08 7.49
C THR A 266 9.99 5.93 7.31
N TYR A 267 9.77 5.15 8.38
CA TYR A 267 8.97 3.93 8.34
C TYR A 267 8.09 3.82 9.57
N ARG A 268 6.94 3.21 9.41
CA ARG A 268 6.24 2.58 10.52
C ARG A 268 7.11 1.43 11.06
N GLU A 269 7.23 1.29 12.37
CA GLU A 269 8.12 0.30 13.00
C GLU A 269 7.98 -1.12 12.45
N VAL A 270 6.75 -1.56 12.16
CA VAL A 270 6.47 -2.92 11.65
C VAL A 270 7.04 -3.20 10.25
N TYR A 271 7.41 -2.16 9.50
CA TYR A 271 8.00 -2.27 8.16
C TYR A 271 9.51 -2.04 8.13
N LEU A 272 10.15 -1.88 9.29
CA LEU A 272 11.61 -1.77 9.38
C LEU A 272 12.24 -2.69 10.42
N LEU A 273 11.53 -3.00 11.51
CA LEU A 273 12.09 -3.78 12.62
C LEU A 273 11.79 -5.27 12.44
N VAL A 274 12.83 -6.10 12.59
CA VAL A 274 12.73 -7.55 12.52
C VAL A 274 13.38 -8.15 13.75
N ASP A 275 12.61 -8.92 14.52
CA ASP A 275 13.08 -9.63 15.71
C ASP A 275 13.07 -11.16 15.52
N GLU A 276 13.39 -11.89 16.57
CA GLU A 276 13.42 -13.36 16.56
C GLU A 276 12.02 -14.00 16.42
N ASN A 277 10.95 -13.24 16.65
CA ASN A 277 9.57 -13.69 16.52
C ASN A 277 8.94 -13.27 15.18
N SER A 278 9.67 -12.56 14.33
CA SER A 278 9.19 -12.13 13.03
C SER A 278 8.98 -13.32 12.09
N THR A 279 7.79 -13.44 11.54
CA THR A 279 7.40 -14.50 10.60
C THR A 279 8.07 -14.35 9.24
N ALA A 280 8.05 -15.40 8.40
CA ALA A 280 8.50 -15.32 7.02
C ALA A 280 7.82 -14.18 6.26
N VAL A 281 6.48 -14.06 6.37
CA VAL A 281 5.70 -12.98 5.76
C VAL A 281 6.17 -11.61 6.26
N SER A 282 6.39 -11.44 7.57
CA SER A 282 6.86 -10.15 8.11
C SER A 282 8.23 -9.76 7.57
N ARG A 283 9.17 -10.70 7.48
CA ARG A 283 10.51 -10.45 6.89
C ARG A 283 10.44 -10.09 5.42
N GLN A 284 9.61 -10.79 4.64
CA GLN A 284 9.38 -10.49 3.22
C GLN A 284 8.78 -9.09 3.05
N GLN A 285 7.81 -8.73 3.87
CA GLN A 285 7.19 -7.40 3.84
C GLN A 285 8.17 -6.28 4.18
N VAL A 286 9.02 -6.46 5.21
CA VAL A 286 10.08 -5.50 5.53
C VAL A 286 11.04 -5.32 4.35
N ALA A 287 11.46 -6.42 3.73
CA ALA A 287 12.36 -6.36 2.58
C ALA A 287 11.71 -5.64 1.38
N LEU A 288 10.44 -5.92 1.09
CA LEU A 288 9.70 -5.26 0.01
C LEU A 288 9.56 -3.76 0.27
N VAL A 289 9.14 -3.34 1.47
CA VAL A 289 8.98 -1.91 1.79
C VAL A 289 10.33 -1.18 1.76
N VAL A 290 11.39 -1.74 2.32
CA VAL A 290 12.75 -1.16 2.23
C VAL A 290 13.18 -1.01 0.76
N ALA A 291 12.92 -2.01 -0.06
CA ALA A 291 13.25 -1.99 -1.49
C ALA A 291 12.39 -0.97 -2.27
N HIS A 292 11.12 -0.81 -1.91
CA HIS A 292 10.22 0.20 -2.44
C HIS A 292 10.78 1.62 -2.23
N GLU A 293 11.06 1.97 -0.97
CA GLU A 293 11.59 3.29 -0.61
C GLU A 293 12.95 3.58 -1.25
N LEU A 294 13.76 2.56 -1.42
CA LEU A 294 15.04 2.69 -2.11
C LEU A 294 14.89 2.83 -3.63
N ALA A 295 13.86 2.25 -4.26
CA ALA A 295 13.58 2.47 -5.68
C ALA A 295 13.21 3.94 -5.94
N HIS A 296 12.46 4.56 -5.04
CA HIS A 296 12.12 5.98 -5.12
C HIS A 296 13.34 6.91 -5.16
N GLN A 297 14.48 6.50 -4.64
CA GLN A 297 15.68 7.35 -4.67
C GLN A 297 16.10 7.74 -6.10
N TRP A 298 15.70 6.94 -7.10
CA TRP A 298 15.80 7.25 -8.53
C TRP A 298 14.47 7.68 -9.14
N PHE A 299 13.39 6.87 -8.93
CA PHE A 299 12.03 7.15 -9.39
C PHE A 299 11.24 7.93 -8.34
N GLY A 300 11.25 9.24 -8.43
CA GLY A 300 10.64 10.16 -7.50
C GLY A 300 11.61 11.21 -6.97
N ASN A 301 12.85 10.83 -6.61
CA ASN A 301 13.81 11.72 -6.00
C ASN A 301 14.80 12.30 -7.03
N LEU A 302 15.58 11.46 -7.71
CA LEU A 302 16.51 11.91 -8.74
C LEU A 302 15.74 12.50 -9.94
N VAL A 303 14.72 11.82 -10.40
CA VAL A 303 13.78 12.29 -11.42
C VAL A 303 12.38 12.25 -10.83
N THR A 304 11.69 13.39 -10.78
CA THR A 304 10.37 13.54 -10.15
C THR A 304 9.31 13.82 -11.22
N MET A 305 8.08 13.36 -11.03
CA MET A 305 6.96 13.79 -11.87
C MET A 305 6.84 15.33 -11.86
N LYS A 306 6.33 15.88 -12.95
CA LYS A 306 6.11 17.31 -13.06
C LYS A 306 4.95 17.79 -12.16
N TRP A 307 3.87 17.01 -12.14
CA TRP A 307 2.70 17.22 -11.29
C TRP A 307 2.14 15.86 -10.84
N TRP A 308 1.27 15.87 -9.91
CA TRP A 308 0.66 14.70 -9.27
C TRP A 308 -0.19 13.83 -10.21
N ASP A 309 -0.54 14.31 -11.40
CA ASP A 309 -1.17 13.52 -12.46
C ASP A 309 -0.35 12.26 -12.81
N ASP A 310 0.97 12.40 -12.76
CA ASP A 310 1.94 11.34 -13.05
C ASP A 310 2.53 10.70 -11.77
N LEU A 311 1.79 10.64 -10.64
CA LEU A 311 2.21 9.97 -9.41
C LEU A 311 2.67 8.52 -9.65
N TRP A 312 2.12 7.86 -10.66
CA TRP A 312 2.49 6.52 -11.08
C TRP A 312 3.98 6.40 -11.50
N LEU A 313 4.61 7.47 -12.00
CA LEU A 313 6.05 7.50 -12.29
C LEU A 313 6.90 7.24 -11.04
N ASN A 314 6.40 7.61 -9.86
CA ASN A 314 7.00 7.29 -8.58
C ASN A 314 6.53 5.91 -8.11
N GLU A 315 5.26 5.78 -7.80
CA GLU A 315 4.69 4.67 -7.04
C GLU A 315 4.60 3.35 -7.81
N SER A 316 4.13 3.39 -9.06
CA SER A 316 4.01 2.17 -9.84
C SER A 316 5.36 1.55 -10.17
N PHE A 317 6.36 2.39 -10.42
CA PHE A 317 7.73 1.93 -10.61
C PHE A 317 8.35 1.37 -9.33
N ALA A 318 8.23 2.07 -8.22
CA ALA A 318 8.75 1.60 -6.95
C ALA A 318 8.11 0.26 -6.56
N ASN A 319 6.79 0.13 -6.71
CA ASN A 319 6.07 -1.10 -6.39
C ASN A 319 6.44 -2.27 -7.34
N MET A 320 6.79 -2.04 -8.60
CA MET A 320 7.35 -3.09 -9.44
C MET A 320 8.79 -3.44 -9.04
N MET A 321 9.61 -2.44 -8.81
CA MET A 321 11.04 -2.62 -8.57
C MET A 321 11.35 -3.26 -7.22
N GLU A 322 10.48 -3.11 -6.22
CA GLU A 322 10.62 -3.82 -4.94
C GLU A 322 10.64 -5.34 -5.18
N TYR A 323 9.73 -5.88 -6.00
CA TYR A 323 9.70 -7.30 -6.36
C TYR A 323 10.90 -7.71 -7.21
N VAL A 324 11.31 -6.88 -8.15
CA VAL A 324 12.48 -7.18 -9.02
C VAL A 324 13.75 -7.27 -8.19
N SER A 325 13.98 -6.34 -7.28
CA SER A 325 15.19 -6.31 -6.45
C SER A 325 15.19 -7.39 -5.38
N VAL A 326 14.09 -7.59 -4.66
CA VAL A 326 13.99 -8.62 -3.61
C VAL A 326 14.12 -10.01 -4.23
N ASN A 327 13.53 -10.26 -5.40
CA ASN A 327 13.73 -11.54 -6.10
C ASN A 327 15.19 -11.77 -6.49
N ALA A 328 15.93 -10.71 -6.81
CA ALA A 328 17.34 -10.82 -7.17
C ALA A 328 18.24 -11.10 -5.94
N ILE A 329 17.94 -10.47 -4.78
CA ILE A 329 18.76 -10.64 -3.57
C ILE A 329 18.36 -11.87 -2.75
N GLU A 330 17.09 -12.30 -2.81
CA GLU A 330 16.54 -13.47 -2.10
C GLU A 330 15.75 -14.38 -3.06
N PRO A 331 16.41 -15.02 -4.05
CA PRO A 331 15.71 -15.78 -5.09
C PRO A 331 14.94 -17.01 -4.53
N SER A 332 15.31 -17.51 -3.37
CA SER A 332 14.63 -18.63 -2.72
C SER A 332 13.23 -18.29 -2.19
N TRP A 333 12.90 -17.02 -2.07
CA TRP A 333 11.59 -16.60 -1.59
C TRP A 333 10.50 -16.66 -2.66
N ASN A 334 10.87 -16.71 -3.94
CA ASN A 334 9.92 -16.64 -5.06
C ASN A 334 8.96 -15.44 -4.91
N ILE A 335 9.48 -14.27 -4.54
CA ILE A 335 8.70 -13.13 -4.05
C ILE A 335 7.65 -12.61 -5.04
N PHE A 336 7.79 -12.88 -6.33
CA PHE A 336 6.75 -12.56 -7.31
C PHE A 336 5.44 -13.33 -7.05
N GLU A 337 5.48 -14.46 -6.35
CA GLU A 337 4.27 -15.20 -5.95
C GLU A 337 3.45 -14.41 -4.91
N ASP A 338 4.10 -13.61 -4.05
CA ASP A 338 3.40 -12.68 -3.16
C ASP A 338 2.56 -11.68 -3.97
N PHE A 339 3.11 -11.10 -5.02
CA PHE A 339 2.37 -10.18 -5.89
C PHE A 339 1.16 -10.87 -6.57
N GLN A 340 1.30 -12.14 -6.93
CA GLN A 340 0.21 -12.93 -7.53
C GLN A 340 -0.93 -13.19 -6.53
N THR A 341 -0.64 -13.29 -5.24
CA THR A 341 -1.64 -13.57 -4.20
C THR A 341 -2.21 -12.32 -3.54
N THR A 342 -1.53 -11.19 -3.62
CA THR A 342 -1.90 -9.93 -2.98
C THR A 342 -2.24 -8.83 -3.99
N GLY A 343 -1.29 -8.36 -4.76
CA GLY A 343 -1.45 -7.21 -5.66
C GLY A 343 -2.35 -7.50 -6.85
N VAL A 344 -2.17 -8.62 -7.54
CA VAL A 344 -2.95 -8.97 -8.74
C VAL A 344 -4.44 -9.10 -8.44
N PRO A 345 -4.89 -9.83 -7.39
CA PRO A 345 -6.31 -9.90 -7.03
C PRO A 345 -6.90 -8.55 -6.67
N LEU A 346 -6.15 -7.73 -5.92
CA LEU A 346 -6.56 -6.41 -5.51
C LEU A 346 -6.81 -5.49 -6.72
N ALA A 347 -5.85 -5.45 -7.65
CA ALA A 347 -5.93 -4.65 -8.87
C ALA A 347 -7.13 -5.07 -9.74
N LEU A 348 -7.24 -6.35 -10.06
CA LEU A 348 -8.28 -6.86 -10.94
C LEU A 348 -9.69 -6.66 -10.37
N LYS A 349 -9.87 -6.80 -9.05
CA LYS A 349 -11.17 -6.61 -8.43
C LYS A 349 -11.60 -5.14 -8.43
N ARG A 350 -10.72 -4.23 -7.99
CA ARG A 350 -11.03 -2.79 -7.92
C ARG A 350 -11.24 -2.20 -9.31
N ASP A 351 -10.39 -2.56 -10.26
CA ASP A 351 -10.41 -2.03 -11.63
C ASP A 351 -11.59 -2.56 -12.49
N ALA A 352 -12.33 -3.56 -11.99
CA ALA A 352 -13.57 -4.06 -12.60
C ALA A 352 -14.82 -3.25 -12.21
N THR A 353 -14.72 -2.28 -11.30
CA THR A 353 -15.86 -1.47 -10.88
C THR A 353 -16.02 -0.26 -11.79
N ASP A 354 -17.23 -0.04 -12.30
CA ASP A 354 -17.51 1.14 -13.15
C ASP A 354 -17.27 2.44 -12.38
N GLY A 355 -16.63 3.43 -13.02
CA GLY A 355 -16.25 4.69 -12.40
C GLY A 355 -14.92 4.70 -11.63
N VAL A 356 -14.17 3.57 -11.64
CA VAL A 356 -12.79 3.55 -11.13
C VAL A 356 -11.91 4.53 -11.94
N GLN A 357 -10.90 5.11 -11.29
CA GLN A 357 -9.95 5.99 -11.98
C GLN A 357 -8.98 5.19 -12.87
N SER A 358 -8.44 5.86 -13.89
CA SER A 358 -7.24 5.41 -14.61
C SER A 358 -6.00 5.52 -13.73
N VAL A 359 -4.88 4.95 -14.16
CA VAL A 359 -3.59 5.10 -13.46
C VAL A 359 -3.07 6.53 -13.57
N HIS A 360 -3.17 7.13 -14.78
CA HIS A 360 -2.94 8.55 -15.00
C HIS A 360 -4.24 9.31 -14.74
N VAL A 361 -4.25 10.24 -13.78
CA VAL A 361 -5.44 10.97 -13.33
C VAL A 361 -5.14 12.46 -13.27
N GLU A 362 -5.91 13.28 -13.97
CA GLU A 362 -5.81 14.74 -13.88
C GLU A 362 -6.12 15.21 -12.44
N VAL A 363 -5.17 15.91 -11.81
CA VAL A 363 -5.27 16.47 -10.45
C VAL A 363 -5.46 17.97 -10.54
N LYS A 364 -6.61 18.47 -10.10
CA LYS A 364 -6.98 19.89 -10.11
C LYS A 364 -6.78 20.58 -8.78
N HIS A 365 -6.81 19.83 -7.69
CA HIS A 365 -6.67 20.38 -6.34
C HIS A 365 -5.82 19.45 -5.47
N PRO A 366 -4.92 19.97 -4.60
CA PRO A 366 -4.07 19.14 -3.75
C PRO A 366 -4.85 18.17 -2.84
N ASP A 367 -6.03 18.54 -2.35
CA ASP A 367 -6.85 17.66 -1.50
C ASP A 367 -7.32 16.36 -2.18
N GLU A 368 -7.22 16.28 -3.51
CA GLU A 368 -7.51 15.05 -4.26
C GLU A 368 -6.35 14.05 -4.19
N ILE A 369 -5.11 14.52 -3.89
CA ILE A 369 -3.89 13.70 -4.03
C ILE A 369 -3.93 12.48 -3.12
N ASN A 370 -4.40 12.61 -1.88
CA ASN A 370 -4.47 11.47 -0.95
C ASN A 370 -5.32 10.32 -1.50
N THR A 371 -6.34 10.61 -2.32
CA THR A 371 -7.17 9.57 -2.94
C THR A 371 -6.48 8.82 -4.08
N LEU A 372 -5.35 9.33 -4.58
CA LEU A 372 -4.55 8.71 -5.62
C LEU A 372 -3.63 7.61 -5.08
N PHE A 373 -3.29 7.65 -3.79
CA PHE A 373 -2.54 6.58 -3.12
C PHE A 373 -3.44 5.35 -2.88
N ASP A 374 -4.15 4.94 -3.92
CA ASP A 374 -5.01 3.75 -3.92
C ASP A 374 -4.14 2.49 -4.12
N PRO A 375 -4.08 1.57 -3.14
CA PRO A 375 -3.26 0.36 -3.24
C PRO A 375 -3.58 -0.49 -4.47
N ALA A 376 -4.83 -0.45 -4.95
CA ALA A 376 -5.26 -1.25 -6.09
C ALA A 376 -4.86 -0.65 -7.44
N ILE A 377 -4.86 0.68 -7.59
CA ILE A 377 -4.71 1.33 -8.89
C ILE A 377 -3.29 1.85 -9.09
N VAL A 378 -2.84 2.88 -8.36
CA VAL A 378 -1.51 3.45 -8.58
C VAL A 378 -0.39 2.48 -8.20
N TYR A 379 -0.59 1.65 -7.16
CA TYR A 379 0.38 0.61 -6.78
C TYR A 379 0.19 -0.67 -7.59
N ALA A 380 -0.82 -1.48 -7.30
CA ALA A 380 -0.91 -2.84 -7.85
C ALA A 380 -1.16 -2.88 -9.37
N LYS A 381 -2.17 -2.14 -9.90
CA LYS A 381 -2.39 -2.07 -11.36
C LYS A 381 -1.21 -1.42 -12.04
N GLY A 382 -0.75 -0.27 -11.54
CA GLY A 382 0.39 0.44 -12.12
C GLY A 382 1.65 -0.43 -12.18
N SER A 383 1.99 -1.11 -11.08
CA SER A 383 3.10 -2.07 -11.01
C SER A 383 2.94 -3.21 -12.03
N ARG A 384 1.73 -3.79 -12.13
CA ARG A 384 1.42 -4.84 -13.10
C ARG A 384 1.61 -4.37 -14.54
N LEU A 385 1.20 -3.13 -14.85
CA LEU A 385 1.40 -2.54 -16.17
C LEU A 385 2.90 -2.30 -16.47
N MET A 386 3.67 -1.85 -15.48
CA MET A 386 5.13 -1.69 -15.64
C MET A 386 5.83 -3.04 -15.84
N HIS A 387 5.40 -4.08 -15.12
CA HIS A 387 5.92 -5.43 -15.30
C HIS A 387 5.53 -6.02 -16.65
N MET A 388 4.30 -5.80 -17.12
CA MET A 388 3.83 -6.15 -18.44
C MET A 388 4.71 -5.49 -19.54
N LEU A 389 4.97 -4.18 -19.38
CA LEU A 389 5.84 -3.43 -20.29
C LEU A 389 7.27 -3.98 -20.29
N ARG A 390 7.85 -4.22 -19.11
CA ARG A 390 9.19 -4.81 -18.97
C ARG A 390 9.28 -6.16 -19.71
N ARG A 391 8.28 -7.01 -19.57
CA ARG A 391 8.22 -8.32 -20.25
C ARG A 391 8.06 -8.17 -21.76
N TRP A 392 7.25 -7.22 -22.21
CA TRP A 392 7.05 -6.95 -23.63
C TRP A 392 8.29 -6.39 -24.33
N LEU A 393 9.07 -5.53 -23.65
CA LEU A 393 10.31 -4.96 -24.20
C LEU A 393 11.52 -5.89 -24.09
N GLY A 394 11.53 -6.77 -23.12
CA GLY A 394 12.71 -7.51 -22.67
C GLY A 394 13.57 -6.70 -21.69
N ASP A 395 14.22 -7.38 -20.76
CA ASP A 395 14.94 -6.75 -19.64
C ASP A 395 16.10 -5.86 -20.09
N ASP A 396 16.86 -6.29 -21.11
CA ASP A 396 18.02 -5.53 -21.61
C ASP A 396 17.61 -4.17 -22.22
N ALA A 397 16.54 -4.15 -23.04
CA ALA A 397 16.02 -2.91 -23.63
C ALA A 397 15.41 -2.01 -22.55
N PHE A 398 14.71 -2.60 -21.60
CA PHE A 398 14.11 -1.89 -20.48
C PHE A 398 15.18 -1.20 -19.63
N ARG A 399 16.22 -1.92 -19.16
CA ARG A 399 17.35 -1.36 -18.41
C ARG A 399 18.07 -0.25 -19.16
N LYS A 400 18.34 -0.46 -20.45
CA LYS A 400 19.00 0.54 -21.31
C LYS A 400 18.18 1.82 -21.43
N GLY A 401 16.86 1.69 -21.59
CA GLY A 401 15.95 2.84 -21.63
C GLY A 401 15.87 3.58 -20.30
N LEU A 402 15.81 2.87 -19.17
CA LEU A 402 15.84 3.48 -17.84
C LEU A 402 17.12 4.27 -17.60
N LYS A 403 18.28 3.69 -17.95
CA LYS A 403 19.56 4.40 -17.82
C LYS A 403 19.56 5.72 -18.61
N ALA A 404 19.13 5.68 -19.87
CA ALA A 404 19.04 6.88 -20.71
C ALA A 404 18.07 7.92 -20.15
N TYR A 405 16.95 7.48 -19.59
CA TYR A 405 15.96 8.34 -18.94
C TYR A 405 16.57 9.06 -17.71
N PHE A 406 17.24 8.34 -16.82
CA PHE A 406 17.88 8.93 -15.65
C PHE A 406 19.02 9.89 -16.03
N GLU A 407 19.92 9.48 -16.93
CA GLU A 407 21.03 10.33 -17.36
C GLU A 407 20.56 11.64 -17.98
N LYS A 408 19.44 11.62 -18.72
CA LYS A 408 18.88 12.80 -19.37
C LYS A 408 18.13 13.73 -18.43
N HIS A 409 17.41 13.16 -17.45
CA HIS A 409 16.44 13.92 -16.65
C HIS A 409 16.83 14.06 -15.17
N GLN A 410 18.02 13.59 -14.74
CA GLN A 410 18.48 13.67 -13.36
C GLN A 410 18.36 15.09 -12.79
N TYR A 411 17.89 15.18 -11.56
CA TYR A 411 17.62 16.43 -10.82
C TYR A 411 16.51 17.30 -11.45
N GLY A 412 15.78 16.76 -12.41
CA GLY A 412 14.68 17.42 -13.12
C GLY A 412 13.33 16.76 -12.88
N ASN A 413 12.35 17.20 -13.67
CA ASN A 413 10.97 16.71 -13.63
C ASN A 413 10.58 16.20 -15.02
N THR A 414 9.69 15.21 -15.04
CA THR A 414 9.22 14.53 -16.26
C THR A 414 7.72 14.30 -16.23
N ILE A 415 7.19 13.99 -17.41
CA ILE A 415 5.86 13.41 -17.61
C ILE A 415 6.01 12.01 -18.20
N GLY A 416 4.94 11.23 -18.22
CA GLY A 416 4.99 9.85 -18.73
C GLY A 416 5.58 9.70 -20.13
N ARG A 417 5.34 10.66 -21.02
CA ARG A 417 5.87 10.66 -22.38
C ARG A 417 7.40 10.66 -22.45
N ASP A 418 8.07 11.31 -21.51
CA ASP A 418 9.55 11.35 -21.45
C ASP A 418 10.13 9.94 -21.22
N LEU A 419 9.47 9.15 -20.38
CA LEU A 419 9.86 7.75 -20.12
C LEU A 419 9.56 6.87 -21.36
N TRP A 420 8.38 7.03 -21.96
CA TRP A 420 8.01 6.26 -23.17
C TRP A 420 8.98 6.52 -24.33
N ASN A 421 9.44 7.76 -24.49
CA ASN A 421 10.45 8.10 -25.50
C ASN A 421 11.77 7.38 -25.24
N ALA A 422 12.26 7.38 -24.00
CA ALA A 422 13.52 6.71 -23.65
C ALA A 422 13.46 5.19 -23.83
N LEU A 423 12.35 4.55 -23.44
CA LEU A 423 12.13 3.11 -23.61
C LEU A 423 11.90 2.76 -25.09
N GLY A 424 11.18 3.60 -25.84
CA GLY A 424 10.95 3.43 -27.27
C GLY A 424 12.25 3.49 -28.08
N ASP A 425 13.10 4.49 -27.80
CA ASP A 425 14.42 4.61 -28.44
C ASP A 425 15.31 3.40 -28.15
N ALA A 426 15.28 2.88 -26.92
CA ALA A 426 16.09 1.74 -26.52
C ALA A 426 15.61 0.40 -27.13
N SER A 427 14.31 0.24 -27.37
CA SER A 427 13.69 -0.99 -27.85
C SER A 427 13.32 -0.97 -29.32
N SER A 428 13.30 0.19 -29.96
CA SER A 428 12.76 0.42 -31.31
C SER A 428 11.28 0.02 -31.44
N ARG A 429 10.49 0.19 -30.36
CA ARG A 429 9.04 -0.08 -30.30
C ARG A 429 8.27 1.20 -29.99
N ASP A 430 7.03 1.30 -30.46
CA ASP A 430 6.13 2.40 -30.06
C ASP A 430 5.53 2.12 -28.67
N VAL A 431 6.31 2.43 -27.65
CA VAL A 431 5.91 2.23 -26.24
C VAL A 431 4.72 3.10 -25.88
N ALA A 432 4.66 4.32 -26.43
CA ALA A 432 3.57 5.25 -26.14
C ALA A 432 2.23 4.71 -26.66
N ALA A 433 2.15 4.27 -27.90
CA ALA A 433 0.94 3.70 -28.47
C ALA A 433 0.46 2.46 -27.69
N PHE A 434 1.39 1.63 -27.20
CA PHE A 434 1.06 0.48 -26.37
C PHE A 434 0.53 0.89 -25.00
N MET A 435 1.23 1.78 -24.28
CA MET A 435 0.95 2.11 -22.90
C MET A 435 -0.20 3.10 -22.71
N ASP A 436 -0.46 3.99 -23.67
CA ASP A 436 -1.55 5.00 -23.54
C ASP A 436 -2.90 4.30 -23.35
N SER A 437 -3.18 3.17 -24.03
CA SER A 437 -4.42 2.43 -23.85
C SER A 437 -4.59 1.86 -22.42
N TRP A 438 -3.50 1.62 -21.71
CA TRP A 438 -3.51 1.02 -20.38
C TRP A 438 -3.51 2.05 -19.23
N LEU A 439 -2.85 3.19 -19.42
CA LEU A 439 -2.69 4.22 -18.41
C LEU A 439 -3.81 5.24 -18.42
N GLU A 440 -4.29 5.62 -19.61
CA GLU A 440 -5.33 6.65 -19.77
C GLU A 440 -6.75 6.09 -19.62
N GLN A 441 -6.92 4.78 -19.76
CA GLN A 441 -8.22 4.13 -19.64
C GLN A 441 -8.36 3.39 -18.29
N PRO A 442 -9.46 3.61 -17.54
CA PRO A 442 -9.80 2.76 -16.42
C PRO A 442 -10.32 1.40 -16.90
N GLY A 443 -10.19 0.39 -16.05
CA GLY A 443 -10.64 -0.96 -16.36
C GLY A 443 -9.62 -1.78 -17.14
N TYR A 444 -10.03 -2.96 -17.54
CA TYR A 444 -9.24 -3.92 -18.31
C TYR A 444 -10.16 -4.84 -19.12
N PRO A 445 -9.63 -5.55 -20.16
CA PRO A 445 -10.43 -6.42 -20.97
C PRO A 445 -10.62 -7.82 -20.35
N VAL A 446 -11.79 -8.43 -20.58
CA VAL A 446 -11.94 -9.88 -20.60
C VAL A 446 -11.81 -10.36 -22.04
N LEU A 447 -10.97 -11.37 -22.25
CA LEU A 447 -10.91 -12.09 -23.51
C LEU A 447 -11.91 -13.25 -23.47
N THR A 448 -12.77 -13.36 -24.46
CA THR A 448 -13.57 -14.56 -24.68
C THR A 448 -12.90 -15.41 -25.74
N ALA A 449 -12.54 -16.64 -25.39
CA ALA A 449 -11.93 -17.60 -26.30
C ALA A 449 -12.88 -18.79 -26.53
N VAL A 450 -13.24 -19.04 -27.79
CA VAL A 450 -14.17 -20.09 -28.18
C VAL A 450 -13.78 -20.71 -29.52
N VAL A 451 -14.08 -21.98 -29.71
CA VAL A 451 -13.90 -22.66 -30.99
C VAL A 451 -15.25 -22.83 -31.69
N GLU A 452 -15.35 -22.29 -32.90
CA GLU A 452 -16.55 -22.42 -33.73
C GLU A 452 -16.14 -22.81 -35.17
N ASN A 453 -16.68 -23.89 -35.66
CA ASN A 453 -16.46 -24.39 -37.06
C ASN A 453 -14.96 -24.46 -37.42
N ASP A 454 -14.15 -25.11 -36.54
CA ASP A 454 -12.68 -25.22 -36.69
C ASP A 454 -11.92 -23.88 -36.74
N THR A 455 -12.51 -22.83 -36.14
CA THR A 455 -11.89 -21.52 -36.04
C THR A 455 -11.80 -21.13 -34.56
N LEU A 456 -10.61 -20.81 -34.08
CA LEU A 456 -10.42 -20.20 -32.78
C LEU A 456 -10.76 -18.70 -32.86
N LYS A 457 -11.75 -18.28 -32.12
CA LYS A 457 -12.17 -16.89 -32.02
C LYS A 457 -11.77 -16.34 -30.65
N ILE A 458 -11.12 -15.18 -30.66
CA ILE A 458 -10.71 -14.45 -29.48
C ILE A 458 -11.28 -13.04 -29.60
N SER A 459 -12.11 -12.61 -28.65
CA SER A 459 -12.67 -11.27 -28.63
C SER A 459 -12.37 -10.58 -27.30
N GLN A 460 -12.23 -9.24 -27.32
CA GLN A 460 -12.08 -8.43 -26.11
C GLN A 460 -13.28 -7.53 -25.89
N LYS A 461 -13.64 -7.34 -24.64
CA LYS A 461 -14.51 -6.28 -24.16
C LYS A 461 -14.09 -5.87 -22.76
N GLN A 462 -14.45 -4.66 -22.32
CA GLN A 462 -14.18 -4.26 -20.94
C GLN A 462 -14.88 -5.19 -19.97
N PHE A 463 -14.15 -5.60 -18.91
CA PHE A 463 -14.69 -6.41 -17.83
C PHE A 463 -15.29 -5.56 -16.72
N PHE A 464 -16.47 -5.95 -16.21
CA PHE A 464 -17.13 -5.26 -15.13
C PHE A 464 -17.71 -6.22 -14.09
N ILE A 465 -17.69 -5.79 -12.84
CA ILE A 465 -18.44 -6.37 -11.73
C ILE A 465 -19.47 -5.34 -11.26
N GLY A 466 -20.76 -5.70 -11.26
CA GLY A 466 -21.87 -4.84 -10.88
C GLY A 466 -22.44 -4.02 -12.04
N GLU A 467 -23.30 -3.06 -11.69
CA GLU A 467 -23.94 -2.16 -12.65
C GLU A 467 -22.90 -1.28 -13.36
N HIS A 468 -22.99 -1.21 -14.68
CA HIS A 468 -22.03 -0.50 -15.50
C HIS A 468 -22.60 0.03 -16.81
N GLU A 469 -21.89 0.97 -17.42
CA GLU A 469 -22.13 1.43 -18.77
C GLU A 469 -20.89 1.08 -19.64
N ASP A 470 -21.09 0.23 -20.65
CA ASP A 470 -20.02 -0.13 -21.59
C ASP A 470 -19.75 1.03 -22.55
N GLN A 471 -18.54 1.57 -22.49
CA GLN A 471 -18.09 2.68 -23.35
C GLN A 471 -17.31 2.21 -24.58
N GLY A 472 -17.27 0.92 -24.86
CA GLY A 472 -16.58 0.32 -26.01
C GLY A 472 -15.06 0.49 -25.99
N ARG A 473 -14.44 0.52 -24.79
CA ARG A 473 -12.99 0.63 -24.64
C ARG A 473 -12.29 -0.61 -25.17
N GLN A 474 -11.14 -0.41 -25.80
CA GLN A 474 -10.29 -1.47 -26.32
C GLN A 474 -8.83 -1.23 -25.91
N TRP A 475 -8.07 -2.32 -25.80
CA TRP A 475 -6.66 -2.32 -25.41
C TRP A 475 -5.81 -3.05 -26.45
N VAL A 476 -4.54 -2.71 -26.51
CA VAL A 476 -3.52 -3.53 -27.19
C VAL A 476 -3.12 -4.62 -26.20
N VAL A 477 -3.65 -5.82 -26.37
CA VAL A 477 -3.51 -6.92 -25.40
C VAL A 477 -2.38 -7.85 -25.79
N PRO A 478 -1.30 -7.98 -24.99
CA PRO A 478 -0.29 -9.01 -25.20
C PRO A 478 -0.88 -10.37 -24.84
N LEU A 479 -1.04 -11.25 -25.81
CA LEU A 479 -1.70 -12.55 -25.62
C LEU A 479 -0.88 -13.53 -24.80
N ASN A 480 0.46 -13.47 -24.91
CA ASN A 480 1.38 -14.35 -24.15
C ASN A 480 0.90 -15.81 -24.11
N SER A 481 0.59 -16.38 -25.29
CA SER A 481 0.06 -17.73 -25.39
C SER A 481 1.14 -18.80 -25.17
N ASN A 482 0.74 -19.94 -24.58
CA ASN A 482 1.59 -21.13 -24.50
C ASN A 482 1.65 -21.91 -25.84
N TRP A 483 0.79 -21.58 -26.81
CA TRP A 483 0.78 -22.22 -28.12
C TRP A 483 1.57 -21.44 -29.14
N SER A 484 2.34 -22.13 -29.98
CA SER A 484 2.88 -21.60 -31.21
C SER A 484 1.76 -21.41 -32.25
N GLY A 485 1.88 -20.35 -33.06
CA GLY A 485 0.88 -20.04 -34.10
C GLY A 485 -0.22 -19.08 -33.66
N ILE A 486 -0.20 -18.64 -32.41
CA ILE A 486 -1.01 -17.55 -31.89
C ILE A 486 -0.23 -16.23 -32.09
N PRO A 487 -0.87 -15.13 -32.53
CA PRO A 487 -0.24 -13.81 -32.59
C PRO A 487 0.22 -13.31 -31.21
N ASP A 488 1.24 -12.44 -31.19
CA ASP A 488 1.77 -11.88 -29.94
C ASP A 488 0.79 -10.92 -29.26
N THR A 489 -0.01 -10.19 -30.06
CA THR A 489 -0.96 -9.16 -29.55
C THR A 489 -2.34 -9.29 -30.21
N LEU A 490 -3.37 -8.87 -29.47
CA LEU A 490 -4.70 -8.59 -29.98
C LEU A 490 -4.90 -7.06 -29.99
N GLU A 491 -5.00 -6.47 -31.19
CA GLU A 491 -5.12 -5.01 -31.40
C GLU A 491 -6.53 -4.58 -31.85
N THR A 492 -7.39 -5.56 -32.09
CA THR A 492 -8.76 -5.37 -32.58
C THR A 492 -9.77 -5.96 -31.61
N GLU A 493 -11.06 -5.67 -31.79
CA GLU A 493 -12.13 -6.25 -31.00
C GLU A 493 -12.15 -7.78 -31.09
N THR A 494 -11.86 -8.34 -32.27
CA THR A 494 -11.91 -9.78 -32.53
C THR A 494 -10.74 -10.25 -33.40
N LEU A 495 -10.20 -11.41 -33.10
CA LEU A 495 -9.22 -12.17 -33.87
C LEU A 495 -9.78 -13.55 -34.18
N GLU A 496 -9.74 -13.95 -35.44
CA GLU A 496 -10.14 -15.29 -35.90
C GLU A 496 -8.93 -16.06 -36.47
N ILE A 497 -8.69 -17.26 -35.95
CA ILE A 497 -7.60 -18.15 -36.40
C ILE A 497 -8.23 -19.44 -36.90
N PRO A 498 -8.34 -19.62 -38.25
CA PRO A 498 -8.91 -20.84 -38.84
C PRO A 498 -7.94 -22.02 -38.71
N GLY A 499 -8.49 -23.25 -38.73
CA GLY A 499 -7.73 -24.49 -38.64
C GLY A 499 -7.34 -24.85 -37.20
N TYR A 500 -8.24 -24.65 -36.25
CA TYR A 500 -8.01 -24.95 -34.86
C TYR A 500 -7.55 -26.39 -34.61
N ALA A 501 -8.14 -27.40 -35.26
CA ALA A 501 -7.75 -28.80 -35.11
C ALA A 501 -6.26 -29.05 -35.43
N ALA A 502 -5.76 -28.43 -36.48
CA ALA A 502 -4.34 -28.51 -36.84
C ALA A 502 -3.45 -27.76 -35.84
N LEU A 503 -3.90 -26.62 -35.40
CA LEU A 503 -3.21 -25.82 -34.36
C LEU A 503 -3.12 -26.58 -33.05
N ALA A 504 -4.22 -27.18 -32.58
CA ALA A 504 -4.27 -27.99 -31.36
C ALA A 504 -3.38 -29.24 -31.46
N ALA A 505 -3.34 -29.90 -32.63
CA ALA A 505 -2.49 -31.07 -32.87
C ALA A 505 -0.97 -30.73 -32.85
N ALA A 506 -0.62 -29.47 -33.09
CA ALA A 506 0.78 -29.00 -33.05
C ALA A 506 1.26 -28.65 -31.64
N ASN A 507 0.36 -28.60 -30.65
CA ASN A 507 0.63 -28.21 -29.25
C ASN A 507 0.16 -29.33 -28.31
N SER A 508 0.91 -29.58 -27.26
CA SER A 508 0.68 -30.72 -26.36
C SER A 508 -0.13 -30.42 -25.11
N GLU A 509 -0.23 -29.13 -24.75
CA GLU A 509 -0.92 -28.66 -23.53
C GLU A 509 -2.24 -27.94 -23.92
N PRO A 510 -3.20 -27.83 -23.00
CA PRO A 510 -4.35 -26.95 -23.20
C PRO A 510 -3.94 -25.52 -23.54
N LEU A 511 -4.68 -24.89 -24.45
CA LEU A 511 -4.46 -23.49 -24.79
C LEU A 511 -4.65 -22.60 -23.57
N ARG A 512 -3.67 -21.75 -23.29
CA ARG A 512 -3.73 -20.72 -22.24
C ARG A 512 -3.16 -19.41 -22.74
N PHE A 513 -3.74 -18.31 -22.29
CA PHE A 513 -3.27 -16.96 -22.49
C PHE A 513 -2.67 -16.40 -21.23
N ASN A 514 -1.93 -15.29 -21.36
CA ASN A 514 -1.28 -14.60 -20.24
C ASN A 514 -0.41 -15.55 -19.40
N THR A 515 0.35 -16.42 -20.06
CA THR A 515 1.30 -17.30 -19.39
C THR A 515 2.24 -16.46 -18.52
N GLU A 516 2.57 -16.96 -17.31
CA GLU A 516 3.27 -16.22 -16.25
C GLU A 516 2.42 -15.09 -15.60
N ASN A 517 1.16 -14.91 -15.99
CA ASN A 517 0.21 -13.93 -15.42
C ASN A 517 0.76 -12.49 -15.31
N THR A 518 1.47 -12.04 -16.35
CA THR A 518 2.16 -10.75 -16.33
C THR A 518 1.36 -9.58 -16.94
N ALA A 519 0.33 -9.88 -17.76
CA ALA A 519 -0.50 -8.85 -18.39
C ALA A 519 -1.81 -8.61 -17.63
N HIS A 520 -2.38 -7.40 -17.76
CA HIS A 520 -3.52 -6.95 -16.99
C HIS A 520 -4.87 -7.23 -17.68
N TYR A 521 -5.21 -8.52 -17.83
CA TYR A 521 -6.50 -8.97 -18.36
C TYR A 521 -6.86 -10.36 -17.82
N ILE A 522 -8.09 -10.79 -18.06
CA ILE A 522 -8.57 -12.14 -17.72
C ILE A 522 -9.14 -12.82 -18.96
N THR A 523 -9.27 -14.14 -18.93
CA THR A 523 -9.80 -14.93 -20.05
C THR A 523 -10.99 -15.78 -19.62
N ASP A 524 -12.09 -15.66 -20.39
CA ASP A 524 -13.25 -16.57 -20.36
C ASP A 524 -13.08 -17.63 -21.45
N TYR A 525 -12.55 -18.78 -21.06
CA TYR A 525 -12.46 -19.94 -21.94
C TYR A 525 -13.80 -20.64 -22.01
N GLN A 526 -14.29 -20.95 -23.23
CA GLN A 526 -15.60 -21.57 -23.43
C GLN A 526 -15.50 -22.92 -24.14
N GLY A 527 -16.48 -23.79 -23.88
CA GLY A 527 -16.64 -25.12 -24.51
C GLY A 527 -15.39 -25.99 -24.32
N GLU A 528 -14.92 -26.60 -25.40
CA GLU A 528 -13.83 -27.56 -25.38
C GLU A 528 -12.49 -26.97 -24.85
N LEU A 529 -12.28 -25.65 -24.95
CA LEU A 529 -11.09 -24.98 -24.39
C LEU A 529 -11.10 -25.03 -22.86
N LEU A 530 -12.26 -24.75 -22.25
CA LEU A 530 -12.43 -24.82 -20.80
C LEU A 530 -12.32 -26.27 -20.32
N ASP A 531 -13.01 -27.20 -20.99
CA ASP A 531 -13.01 -28.63 -20.62
C ASP A 531 -11.56 -29.17 -20.62
N ALA A 532 -10.77 -28.85 -21.65
CA ALA A 532 -9.36 -29.24 -21.73
C ALA A 532 -8.54 -28.70 -20.56
N ILE A 533 -8.74 -27.43 -20.15
CA ILE A 533 -8.04 -26.84 -18.99
C ILE A 533 -8.45 -27.53 -17.69
N VAL A 534 -9.75 -27.71 -17.45
CA VAL A 534 -10.29 -28.30 -16.20
C VAL A 534 -9.89 -29.76 -16.06
N ASP A 535 -9.88 -30.53 -17.17
CA ASP A 535 -9.46 -31.92 -17.15
C ASP A 535 -7.96 -32.11 -16.86
N ASN A 536 -7.15 -31.11 -17.23
CA ASN A 536 -5.71 -31.12 -17.00
C ASN A 536 -5.30 -30.28 -15.78
N MET A 537 -6.24 -29.75 -15.00
CA MET A 537 -5.96 -28.80 -13.89
C MET A 537 -4.86 -29.29 -12.94
N ALA A 538 -4.90 -30.56 -12.54
CA ALA A 538 -3.93 -31.11 -11.58
C ALA A 538 -2.49 -31.17 -12.13
N SER A 539 -2.31 -31.22 -13.45
CA SER A 539 -0.99 -31.29 -14.11
C SER A 539 -0.43 -29.94 -14.52
N LEU A 540 -1.20 -28.85 -14.42
CA LEU A 540 -0.71 -27.49 -14.68
C LEU A 540 0.31 -27.05 -13.61
N ASP A 541 1.16 -26.08 -13.97
CA ASP A 541 2.02 -25.42 -12.99
C ASP A 541 1.19 -24.61 -11.97
N ASN A 542 1.77 -24.32 -10.81
CA ASN A 542 1.06 -23.67 -9.70
C ASN A 542 0.52 -22.29 -10.03
N LEU A 543 1.28 -21.51 -10.79
CA LEU A 543 0.88 -20.15 -11.20
C LEU A 543 -0.31 -20.21 -12.16
N SER A 544 -0.31 -21.14 -13.12
CA SER A 544 -1.43 -21.36 -14.04
C SER A 544 -2.70 -21.81 -13.30
N LYS A 545 -2.57 -22.70 -12.31
CA LYS A 545 -3.71 -23.09 -11.43
C LYS A 545 -4.29 -21.87 -10.73
N GLN A 546 -3.44 -21.08 -10.08
CA GLN A 546 -3.83 -19.87 -9.35
C GLN A 546 -4.51 -18.86 -10.27
N GLN A 547 -3.93 -18.58 -11.45
CA GLN A 547 -4.49 -17.67 -12.44
C GLN A 547 -5.88 -18.08 -12.88
N ILE A 548 -6.08 -19.35 -13.25
CA ILE A 548 -7.38 -19.88 -13.69
C ILE A 548 -8.43 -19.77 -12.58
N LEU A 549 -8.07 -20.11 -11.34
CA LEU A 549 -8.97 -19.98 -10.20
C LEU A 549 -9.40 -18.54 -9.97
N GLN A 550 -8.46 -17.60 -10.05
CA GLN A 550 -8.71 -16.17 -9.89
C GLN A 550 -9.60 -15.62 -11.02
N GLU A 551 -9.29 -15.94 -12.27
CA GLU A 551 -10.09 -15.51 -13.43
C GLU A 551 -11.52 -16.04 -13.34
N ARG A 552 -11.70 -17.32 -13.03
CA ARG A 552 -13.03 -17.91 -12.87
C ARG A 552 -13.80 -17.32 -11.68
N ARG A 553 -13.12 -16.99 -10.58
CA ARG A 553 -13.76 -16.30 -9.45
C ARG A 553 -14.28 -14.92 -9.87
N LEU A 554 -13.49 -14.13 -10.60
CA LEU A 554 -13.93 -12.82 -11.12
C LEU A 554 -15.12 -12.96 -12.07
N LEU A 555 -15.10 -13.94 -12.99
CA LEU A 555 -16.21 -14.25 -13.89
C LEU A 555 -17.48 -14.65 -13.11
N ALA A 556 -17.34 -15.33 -11.98
CA ALA A 556 -18.46 -15.67 -11.10
C ALA A 556 -19.01 -14.44 -10.35
N GLU A 557 -18.13 -13.59 -9.83
CA GLU A 557 -18.52 -12.34 -9.17
C GLU A 557 -19.24 -11.39 -10.13
N SER A 558 -18.87 -11.36 -11.42
CA SER A 558 -19.54 -10.58 -12.47
C SER A 558 -20.88 -11.17 -12.97
N GLY A 559 -21.14 -12.45 -12.71
CA GLY A 559 -22.32 -13.15 -13.17
C GLY A 559 -22.20 -13.77 -14.58
N VAL A 560 -21.02 -13.77 -15.18
CA VAL A 560 -20.75 -14.49 -16.45
C VAL A 560 -20.89 -15.99 -16.26
N ILE A 561 -20.45 -16.50 -15.11
CA ILE A 561 -20.65 -17.90 -14.68
C ILE A 561 -21.27 -17.94 -13.29
N SER A 562 -21.86 -19.08 -12.91
CA SER A 562 -22.38 -19.24 -11.55
C SER A 562 -21.23 -19.43 -10.55
N TYR A 563 -21.35 -18.80 -9.37
CA TYR A 563 -20.39 -18.96 -8.28
C TYR A 563 -20.32 -20.41 -7.78
N ALA A 564 -21.44 -21.13 -7.82
CA ALA A 564 -21.49 -22.57 -7.48
C ALA A 564 -20.61 -23.43 -8.39
N SER A 565 -20.34 -22.99 -9.64
CA SER A 565 -19.49 -23.73 -10.58
C SER A 565 -18.02 -23.79 -10.20
N LEU A 566 -17.59 -23.03 -9.20
CA LEU A 566 -16.21 -23.03 -8.71
C LEU A 566 -15.92 -24.27 -7.84
N LEU A 567 -16.92 -24.79 -7.12
CA LEU A 567 -16.73 -25.93 -6.21
C LEU A 567 -16.16 -27.16 -6.87
N PRO A 568 -16.71 -27.69 -8.00
CA PRO A 568 -16.15 -28.87 -8.67
C PRO A 568 -14.72 -28.68 -9.18
N VAL A 569 -14.30 -27.45 -9.43
CA VAL A 569 -12.93 -27.14 -9.88
C VAL A 569 -11.95 -27.24 -8.71
N ILE A 570 -12.28 -26.62 -7.55
CA ILE A 570 -11.40 -26.65 -6.38
C ILE A 570 -11.36 -28.03 -5.71
N GLU A 571 -12.40 -28.87 -5.85
CA GLU A 571 -12.41 -30.27 -5.36
C GLU A 571 -11.25 -31.11 -5.94
N LYS A 572 -10.77 -30.77 -7.15
CA LYS A 572 -9.63 -31.45 -7.77
C LYS A 572 -8.29 -31.06 -7.15
N LEU A 573 -8.25 -30.04 -6.28
CA LEU A 573 -7.04 -29.40 -5.74
C LEU A 573 -6.85 -29.56 -4.21
N THR A 574 -7.59 -30.48 -3.59
CA THR A 574 -7.56 -30.70 -2.12
C THR A 574 -6.23 -31.21 -1.58
N GLN A 575 -5.32 -31.69 -2.43
CA GLN A 575 -4.01 -32.22 -2.04
C GLN A 575 -2.84 -31.32 -2.49
N GLU A 576 -3.14 -30.11 -2.94
CA GLU A 576 -2.11 -29.13 -3.31
C GLU A 576 -1.35 -28.63 -2.09
N THR A 577 -0.05 -28.40 -2.26
CA THR A 577 0.85 -27.99 -1.19
C THR A 577 1.41 -26.58 -1.40
N SER A 578 1.39 -26.07 -2.63
CA SER A 578 1.89 -24.73 -2.93
C SER A 578 0.99 -23.64 -2.33
N TYR A 579 1.61 -22.63 -1.71
CA TYR A 579 0.90 -21.48 -1.14
C TYR A 579 0.05 -20.75 -2.19
N LEU A 580 0.53 -20.60 -3.42
CA LEU A 580 -0.23 -20.02 -4.53
C LEU A 580 -1.60 -20.69 -4.72
N VAL A 581 -1.62 -22.00 -4.80
CA VAL A 581 -2.84 -22.76 -5.07
C VAL A 581 -3.72 -22.84 -3.82
N VAL A 582 -3.13 -23.15 -2.66
CA VAL A 582 -3.86 -23.24 -1.38
C VAL A 582 -4.52 -21.90 -1.03
N SER A 583 -3.84 -20.78 -1.26
CA SER A 583 -4.41 -19.44 -1.01
C SER A 583 -5.54 -19.10 -2.00
N ALA A 584 -5.43 -19.47 -3.28
CA ALA A 584 -6.47 -19.27 -4.27
C ALA A 584 -7.74 -20.10 -3.94
N VAL A 585 -7.57 -21.36 -3.56
CA VAL A 585 -8.66 -22.23 -3.08
C VAL A 585 -9.29 -21.63 -1.82
N SER A 586 -8.48 -21.21 -0.85
CA SER A 586 -8.97 -20.60 0.38
C SER A 586 -9.75 -19.30 0.12
N SER A 587 -9.32 -18.50 -0.86
CA SER A 587 -10.03 -17.28 -1.26
C SER A 587 -11.41 -17.58 -1.86
N ILE A 588 -11.56 -18.64 -2.63
CA ILE A 588 -12.86 -19.11 -3.14
C ILE A 588 -13.73 -19.59 -1.97
N LEU A 589 -13.18 -20.41 -1.08
CA LEU A 589 -13.91 -20.89 0.11
C LEU A 589 -14.39 -19.74 0.99
N GLN A 590 -13.54 -18.73 1.22
CA GLN A 590 -13.94 -17.53 1.96
C GLN A 590 -15.05 -16.74 1.24
N GLY A 591 -15.02 -16.67 -0.09
CA GLY A 591 -16.09 -16.06 -0.88
C GLY A 591 -17.44 -16.73 -0.69
N LEU A 592 -17.46 -18.04 -0.43
CA LEU A 592 -18.71 -18.77 -0.15
C LEU A 592 -19.41 -18.29 1.13
N SER A 593 -18.67 -17.73 2.10
CA SER A 593 -19.24 -17.19 3.34
C SER A 593 -20.21 -16.03 3.12
N LEU A 594 -20.16 -15.36 1.98
CA LEU A 594 -21.12 -14.30 1.61
C LEU A 594 -22.56 -14.82 1.52
N PHE A 595 -22.73 -16.10 1.23
CA PHE A 595 -24.01 -16.76 0.98
C PHE A 595 -24.52 -17.58 2.18
N VAL A 596 -23.77 -17.61 3.29
CA VAL A 596 -24.05 -18.44 4.46
C VAL A 596 -24.61 -17.57 5.57
N ASP A 597 -25.80 -17.94 6.07
CA ASP A 597 -26.39 -17.30 7.24
C ASP A 597 -26.05 -18.09 8.51
N GLU A 598 -25.83 -17.40 9.63
CA GLU A 598 -25.55 -18.02 10.92
C GLU A 598 -26.71 -18.91 11.43
N GLY A 599 -26.38 -19.96 12.16
CA GLY A 599 -27.33 -20.86 12.78
C GLY A 599 -28.09 -21.80 11.81
N THR A 600 -27.68 -21.83 10.53
CA THR A 600 -28.32 -22.65 9.49
C THR A 600 -27.61 -23.97 9.26
N GLU A 601 -28.31 -24.92 8.59
CA GLU A 601 -27.72 -26.17 8.11
C GLU A 601 -26.62 -25.91 7.08
N VAL A 602 -26.75 -24.83 6.29
CA VAL A 602 -25.74 -24.38 5.33
C VAL A 602 -24.45 -23.96 6.04
N GLU A 603 -24.54 -23.28 7.17
CA GLU A 603 -23.33 -22.91 7.96
C GLU A 603 -22.60 -24.17 8.46
N ALA A 604 -23.35 -25.13 8.99
CA ALA A 604 -22.75 -26.41 9.44
C ALA A 604 -22.04 -27.15 8.28
N ALA A 605 -22.66 -27.18 7.11
CA ALA A 605 -22.05 -27.77 5.90
C ALA A 605 -20.84 -26.99 5.41
N TYR A 606 -20.88 -25.65 5.44
CA TYR A 606 -19.77 -24.78 5.09
C TYR A 606 -18.56 -24.97 6.02
N LYS A 607 -18.78 -25.04 7.34
CA LYS A 607 -17.73 -25.33 8.32
C LYS A 607 -17.05 -26.68 8.03
N LYS A 608 -17.86 -27.72 7.72
CA LYS A 608 -17.35 -29.02 7.30
C LYS A 608 -16.53 -28.93 6.02
N LEU A 609 -16.97 -28.12 5.05
CA LEU A 609 -16.27 -27.90 3.80
C LEU A 609 -14.88 -27.29 4.06
N LEU A 610 -14.78 -26.26 4.92
CA LEU A 610 -13.50 -25.66 5.31
C LEU A 610 -12.53 -26.71 5.88
N VAL A 611 -13.01 -27.57 6.77
CA VAL A 611 -12.20 -28.66 7.34
C VAL A 611 -11.74 -29.63 6.25
N THR A 612 -12.65 -30.08 5.39
CA THR A 612 -12.38 -31.07 4.33
C THR A 612 -11.26 -30.59 3.39
N PHE A 613 -11.33 -29.35 2.93
CA PHE A 613 -10.34 -28.81 2.00
C PHE A 613 -8.96 -28.55 2.65
N ASN A 614 -8.89 -28.43 3.96
CA ASN A 614 -7.66 -28.14 4.66
C ASN A 614 -7.06 -29.36 5.37
N GLN A 615 -7.79 -30.48 5.45
CA GLN A 615 -7.40 -31.69 6.20
C GLN A 615 -6.04 -32.24 5.78
N PHE A 616 -5.77 -32.35 4.48
CA PHE A 616 -4.51 -32.90 3.96
C PHE A 616 -3.29 -32.09 4.45
N ASN A 617 -3.33 -30.78 4.30
CA ASN A 617 -2.23 -29.91 4.74
C ASN A 617 -2.15 -29.80 6.27
N PHE A 618 -3.30 -29.86 6.97
CA PHE A 618 -3.31 -29.89 8.42
C PHE A 618 -2.62 -31.14 8.97
N GLU A 619 -2.85 -32.32 8.38
CA GLU A 619 -2.15 -33.56 8.74
C GLU A 619 -0.66 -33.51 8.37
N ARG A 620 -0.31 -32.91 7.23
CA ARG A 620 1.06 -32.75 6.76
C ARG A 620 1.88 -31.84 7.65
N LEU A 621 1.35 -30.66 8.03
CA LEU A 621 2.09 -29.60 8.69
C LEU A 621 1.91 -29.55 10.22
N GLY A 622 0.71 -29.80 10.72
CA GLY A 622 0.39 -29.64 12.14
C GLY A 622 0.56 -28.19 12.64
N PHE A 623 0.70 -28.02 13.94
CA PHE A 623 0.89 -26.72 14.58
C PHE A 623 2.36 -26.30 14.72
N GLU A 624 3.26 -27.27 14.83
CA GLU A 624 4.68 -27.03 15.12
C GLU A 624 5.52 -27.09 13.84
N PRO A 625 6.42 -26.11 13.62
CA PRO A 625 7.33 -26.17 12.49
C PRO A 625 8.30 -27.35 12.61
N LYS A 626 8.66 -27.92 11.47
CA LYS A 626 9.62 -29.01 11.37
C LYS A 626 11.01 -28.47 11.07
N ALA A 627 12.03 -29.14 11.55
CA ALA A 627 13.43 -28.78 11.28
C ALA A 627 13.70 -28.77 9.76
N GLY A 628 14.17 -27.65 9.23
CA GLY A 628 14.49 -27.47 7.80
C GLY A 628 13.25 -27.24 6.91
N GLU A 629 12.14 -26.85 7.49
CA GLU A 629 10.92 -26.50 6.77
C GLU A 629 11.10 -25.23 5.94
N ALA A 630 10.48 -25.17 4.78
CA ALA A 630 10.50 -24.00 3.91
C ALA A 630 9.58 -22.90 4.45
N ASP A 631 9.90 -21.63 4.17
CA ASP A 631 9.05 -20.48 4.53
C ASP A 631 7.64 -20.61 3.93
N GLU A 632 7.50 -21.19 2.74
CA GLU A 632 6.19 -21.47 2.11
C GLU A 632 5.31 -22.38 2.99
N ASP A 633 5.87 -23.40 3.63
CA ASP A 633 5.14 -24.30 4.53
C ASP A 633 4.66 -23.57 5.80
N GLU A 634 5.42 -22.59 6.31
CA GLU A 634 4.94 -21.70 7.40
C GLU A 634 3.70 -20.90 6.96
N MET A 635 3.71 -20.34 5.76
CA MET A 635 2.60 -19.58 5.21
C MET A 635 1.36 -20.46 5.00
N VAL A 636 1.53 -21.64 4.44
CA VAL A 636 0.45 -22.64 4.27
C VAL A 636 -0.12 -23.07 5.64
N ARG A 637 0.73 -23.33 6.63
CA ARG A 637 0.30 -23.69 7.99
C ARG A 637 -0.60 -22.62 8.62
N GLN A 638 -0.22 -21.36 8.53
CA GLN A 638 -1.02 -20.25 9.08
C GLN A 638 -2.42 -20.24 8.47
N LEU A 639 -2.52 -20.35 7.15
CA LEU A 639 -3.77 -20.34 6.40
C LEU A 639 -4.64 -21.55 6.75
N VAL A 640 -4.05 -22.73 6.78
CA VAL A 640 -4.71 -24.01 7.06
C VAL A 640 -5.28 -24.03 8.49
N ILE A 641 -4.47 -23.66 9.49
CA ILE A 641 -4.93 -23.59 10.90
C ILE A 641 -6.05 -22.56 11.04
N SER A 642 -5.96 -21.42 10.37
CA SER A 642 -7.03 -20.42 10.37
C SER A 642 -8.35 -21.02 9.85
N ASN A 643 -8.33 -21.75 8.74
CA ASN A 643 -9.51 -22.39 8.16
C ASN A 643 -10.05 -23.54 9.04
N MET A 644 -9.17 -24.35 9.65
CA MET A 644 -9.57 -25.42 10.57
C MET A 644 -10.29 -24.85 11.82
N ILE A 645 -9.78 -23.75 12.40
CA ILE A 645 -10.40 -23.07 13.55
C ILE A 645 -11.72 -22.39 13.16
N LYS A 646 -11.80 -21.79 11.97
CA LYS A 646 -13.05 -21.23 11.42
C LYS A 646 -14.09 -22.33 11.19
N GLY A 647 -13.63 -23.50 10.73
CA GLY A 647 -14.47 -24.69 10.54
C GLY A 647 -14.85 -25.45 11.82
N ASP A 648 -14.46 -24.93 13.00
CA ASP A 648 -14.70 -25.53 14.31
C ASP A 648 -14.19 -27.00 14.42
N ASP A 649 -13.04 -27.33 13.78
CA ASP A 649 -12.43 -28.64 13.91
C ASP A 649 -12.01 -28.94 15.35
N ALA A 650 -12.52 -30.01 15.91
CA ALA A 650 -12.31 -30.34 17.30
C ALA A 650 -10.83 -30.62 17.65
N LYS A 651 -10.06 -31.19 16.71
CA LYS A 651 -8.62 -31.49 16.95
C LYS A 651 -7.81 -30.21 16.92
N ALA A 652 -8.07 -29.36 15.94
CA ALA A 652 -7.40 -28.07 15.82
C ALA A 652 -7.69 -27.16 17.03
N SER A 653 -8.95 -27.06 17.44
CA SER A 653 -9.36 -26.26 18.61
C SER A 653 -8.78 -26.80 19.91
N ALA A 654 -8.76 -28.13 20.13
CA ALA A 654 -8.17 -28.73 21.32
C ALA A 654 -6.65 -28.47 21.39
N LYS A 655 -5.94 -28.61 20.26
CA LYS A 655 -4.49 -28.36 20.20
C LYS A 655 -4.15 -26.87 20.40
N ALA A 656 -4.94 -25.97 19.83
CA ALA A 656 -4.78 -24.52 20.06
C ALA A 656 -4.96 -24.18 21.56
N SER A 657 -5.98 -24.77 22.22
CA SER A 657 -6.19 -24.58 23.66
C SER A 657 -5.08 -25.16 24.54
N GLU A 658 -4.51 -26.32 24.13
CA GLU A 658 -3.33 -26.92 24.80
C GLU A 658 -2.13 -25.98 24.73
N ILE A 659 -1.83 -25.43 23.53
CA ILE A 659 -0.71 -24.50 23.33
C ILE A 659 -0.94 -23.22 24.13
N TYR A 660 -2.16 -22.70 24.15
CA TYR A 660 -2.50 -21.52 24.94
C TYR A 660 -2.25 -21.76 26.43
N ALA A 661 -2.71 -22.88 26.96
CA ALA A 661 -2.53 -23.25 28.37
C ALA A 661 -1.05 -23.35 28.79
N ALA A 662 -0.19 -23.84 27.88
CA ALA A 662 1.25 -23.92 28.11
C ALA A 662 1.94 -22.52 28.17
N HIS A 663 1.29 -21.47 27.65
CA HIS A 663 1.83 -20.10 27.61
C HIS A 663 0.94 -19.10 28.38
N ALA A 664 0.01 -19.57 29.21
CA ALA A 664 -0.97 -18.73 29.89
C ALA A 664 -0.36 -17.69 30.84
N GLU A 665 0.86 -17.92 31.34
CA GLU A 665 1.59 -16.96 32.18
C GLU A 665 2.13 -15.77 31.37
N ASP A 666 2.42 -15.98 30.07
CA ASP A 666 2.94 -14.95 29.18
C ASP A 666 2.57 -15.26 27.71
N ILE A 667 1.44 -14.74 27.29
CA ILE A 667 0.90 -14.97 25.93
C ILE A 667 1.74 -14.34 24.82
N SER A 668 2.69 -13.45 25.14
CA SER A 668 3.64 -12.91 24.16
C SER A 668 4.59 -13.98 23.62
N LYS A 669 4.80 -15.05 24.36
CA LYS A 669 5.64 -16.20 24.00
C LYS A 669 4.94 -17.26 23.15
N LEU A 670 3.67 -17.08 22.84
CA LEU A 670 2.99 -17.94 21.86
C LEU A 670 3.76 -17.93 20.53
N PRO A 671 3.83 -19.05 19.80
CA PRO A 671 4.51 -19.10 18.50
C PRO A 671 3.96 -18.06 17.54
N ALA A 672 4.77 -17.10 17.10
CA ALA A 672 4.35 -15.90 16.36
C ALA A 672 3.55 -16.23 15.09
N ALA A 673 3.97 -17.25 14.34
CA ALA A 673 3.34 -17.69 13.09
C ALA A 673 1.87 -18.12 13.24
N ILE A 674 1.48 -18.67 14.39
CA ILE A 674 0.14 -19.20 14.67
C ILE A 674 -0.53 -18.52 15.88
N ARG A 675 0.08 -17.50 16.44
CA ARG A 675 -0.39 -16.79 17.64
C ARG A 675 -1.82 -16.27 17.46
N LEU A 676 -2.08 -15.62 16.35
CA LEU A 676 -3.40 -15.09 16.05
C LEU A 676 -4.49 -16.16 16.11
N GLN A 677 -4.26 -17.30 15.50
CA GLN A 677 -5.23 -18.40 15.45
C GLN A 677 -5.49 -18.98 16.85
N ILE A 678 -4.45 -19.08 17.67
CA ILE A 678 -4.57 -19.54 19.07
C ILE A 678 -5.37 -18.53 19.90
N LEU A 679 -5.09 -17.23 19.76
CA LEU A 679 -5.81 -16.16 20.48
C LEU A 679 -7.29 -16.13 20.07
N ILE A 680 -7.59 -16.26 18.76
CA ILE A 680 -8.98 -16.33 18.26
C ILE A 680 -9.70 -17.55 18.82
N ASN A 681 -9.07 -18.74 18.78
CA ASN A 681 -9.65 -19.97 19.31
C ASN A 681 -10.02 -19.81 20.79
N GLN A 682 -9.16 -19.12 21.57
CA GLN A 682 -9.41 -18.90 22.98
C GLN A 682 -10.61 -17.98 23.23
N ILE A 683 -10.78 -16.89 22.46
CA ILE A 683 -11.98 -16.04 22.56
C ILE A 683 -13.22 -16.82 22.12
N LYS A 684 -13.20 -17.53 20.99
CA LYS A 684 -14.36 -18.27 20.48
C LYS A 684 -14.89 -19.32 21.46
N HIS A 685 -14.04 -20.02 22.18
CA HIS A 685 -14.43 -21.20 22.96
C HIS A 685 -14.31 -21.03 24.48
N HIS A 686 -13.58 -20.02 24.94
CA HIS A 686 -13.26 -19.82 26.37
C HIS A 686 -13.39 -18.35 26.80
N GLU A 687 -14.23 -17.58 26.10
CA GLU A 687 -14.44 -16.17 26.43
C GLU A 687 -14.83 -15.96 27.90
N SER A 688 -14.14 -15.08 28.56
CA SER A 688 -14.46 -14.58 29.90
C SER A 688 -13.98 -13.15 30.04
N LYS A 689 -14.52 -12.43 31.02
CA LYS A 689 -14.09 -11.05 31.29
C LYS A 689 -12.59 -10.97 31.65
N GLU A 690 -12.09 -11.94 32.40
CA GLU A 690 -10.66 -12.02 32.74
C GLU A 690 -9.79 -12.19 31.49
N LEU A 691 -10.22 -12.97 30.52
CA LEU A 691 -9.50 -13.20 29.27
C LEU A 691 -9.49 -11.94 28.40
N THR A 692 -10.64 -11.30 28.21
CA THR A 692 -10.73 -10.08 27.39
C THR A 692 -9.98 -8.91 28.05
N ASP A 693 -10.04 -8.79 29.39
CA ASP A 693 -9.23 -7.83 30.14
C ASP A 693 -7.72 -8.09 30.01
N LEU A 694 -7.31 -9.37 30.04
CA LEU A 694 -5.90 -9.75 29.81
C LEU A 694 -5.43 -9.28 28.42
N TYR A 695 -6.22 -9.52 27.37
CA TYR A 695 -5.85 -9.13 26.00
C TYR A 695 -5.78 -7.60 25.84
N LEU A 696 -6.73 -6.87 26.42
CA LEU A 696 -6.73 -5.40 26.40
C LEU A 696 -5.53 -4.81 27.16
N ASN A 697 -5.23 -5.32 28.34
CA ASN A 697 -4.09 -4.87 29.12
C ASN A 697 -2.76 -5.21 28.42
N THR A 698 -2.68 -6.38 27.81
CA THR A 698 -1.49 -6.78 27.01
C THR A 698 -1.34 -5.89 25.78
N TYR A 699 -2.44 -5.57 25.09
CA TYR A 699 -2.44 -4.64 23.96
C TYR A 699 -1.88 -3.26 24.37
N ALA A 700 -2.35 -2.71 25.49
CA ALA A 700 -1.90 -1.40 25.98
C ALA A 700 -0.40 -1.36 26.32
N GLN A 701 0.17 -2.48 26.76
CA GLN A 701 1.56 -2.58 27.20
C GLN A 701 2.53 -3.05 26.11
N ALA A 702 2.03 -3.73 25.07
CA ALA A 702 2.86 -4.28 24.02
C ALA A 702 3.54 -3.18 23.19
N THR A 703 4.79 -3.41 22.81
CA THR A 703 5.58 -2.55 21.91
C THR A 703 5.66 -3.13 20.50
N ASP A 704 5.44 -4.44 20.32
CA ASP A 704 5.39 -5.08 19.00
C ASP A 704 4.04 -4.80 18.32
N GLY A 705 4.08 -4.05 17.22
CA GLY A 705 2.89 -3.69 16.45
C GLY A 705 2.17 -4.88 15.81
N ASN A 706 2.86 -5.95 15.44
CA ASN A 706 2.24 -7.18 14.93
C ASN A 706 1.46 -7.90 16.04
N PHE A 707 2.02 -7.98 17.23
CA PHE A 707 1.34 -8.57 18.37
C PHE A 707 0.11 -7.75 18.78
N LYS A 708 0.21 -6.41 18.81
CA LYS A 708 -0.94 -5.52 19.04
C LYS A 708 -2.06 -5.79 18.04
N ARG A 709 -1.74 -5.90 16.74
CA ARG A 709 -2.72 -6.20 15.69
C ARG A 709 -3.36 -7.58 15.88
N GLN A 710 -2.59 -8.59 16.29
CA GLN A 710 -3.13 -9.93 16.59
C GLN A 710 -4.12 -9.90 17.76
N LEU A 711 -3.82 -9.14 18.82
CA LEU A 711 -4.71 -8.99 19.98
C LEU A 711 -6.01 -8.25 19.61
N SER A 712 -5.93 -7.13 18.86
CA SER A 712 -7.13 -6.41 18.40
C SER A 712 -8.00 -7.26 17.48
N THR A 713 -7.38 -8.05 16.60
CA THR A 713 -8.09 -8.98 15.71
C THR A 713 -8.77 -10.09 16.50
N ALA A 714 -8.12 -10.67 17.50
CA ALA A 714 -8.73 -11.71 18.32
C ALA A 714 -9.90 -11.16 19.15
N LEU A 715 -9.78 -9.95 19.70
CA LEU A 715 -10.84 -9.29 20.47
C LEU A 715 -12.07 -8.96 19.62
N ALA A 716 -11.96 -8.81 18.32
CA ALA A 716 -13.10 -8.62 17.44
C ALA A 716 -14.05 -9.85 17.37
N TYR A 717 -13.58 -11.03 17.80
CA TYR A 717 -14.40 -12.24 17.92
C TYR A 717 -15.22 -12.30 19.21
N THR A 718 -15.17 -11.27 20.07
CA THR A 718 -15.99 -11.21 21.30
C THR A 718 -17.48 -11.23 20.95
N THR A 719 -18.27 -11.86 21.83
CA THR A 719 -19.74 -11.84 21.81
C THR A 719 -20.31 -11.16 23.08
N ASP A 720 -19.44 -10.57 23.91
CA ASP A 720 -19.82 -9.85 25.11
C ASP A 720 -19.96 -8.34 24.86
N ALA A 721 -21.19 -7.82 25.03
CA ALA A 721 -21.51 -6.43 24.77
C ALA A 721 -20.76 -5.45 25.70
N ASP A 722 -20.51 -5.83 26.96
CA ASP A 722 -19.78 -5.00 27.93
C ASP A 722 -18.31 -4.84 27.48
N THR A 723 -17.72 -5.91 26.94
CA THR A 723 -16.37 -5.90 26.36
C THR A 723 -16.30 -4.98 25.15
N VAL A 724 -17.29 -5.05 24.23
CA VAL A 724 -17.35 -4.17 23.07
C VAL A 724 -17.43 -2.70 23.49
N GLU A 725 -18.30 -2.35 24.43
CA GLU A 725 -18.45 -0.97 24.93
C GLU A 725 -17.14 -0.45 25.55
N LYS A 726 -16.47 -1.29 26.34
CA LYS A 726 -15.17 -0.97 26.92
C LYS A 726 -14.12 -0.67 25.84
N ILE A 727 -14.02 -1.50 24.81
CA ILE A 727 -13.08 -1.32 23.69
C ILE A 727 -13.39 -0.02 22.94
N LEU A 728 -14.64 0.25 22.60
CA LEU A 728 -15.04 1.45 21.87
C LEU A 728 -14.73 2.74 22.68
N THR A 729 -14.76 2.68 24.00
CA THR A 729 -14.36 3.79 24.88
C THR A 729 -12.87 4.09 24.73
N GLU A 730 -12.03 3.06 24.61
CA GLU A 730 -10.58 3.23 24.44
C GLU A 730 -10.17 3.73 23.05
N TRP A 731 -11.04 3.65 22.03
CA TRP A 731 -10.70 4.09 20.67
C TRP A 731 -10.30 5.56 20.55
N LYS A 732 -10.76 6.42 21.44
CA LYS A 732 -10.34 7.82 21.53
C LYS A 732 -9.14 8.08 22.44
N ASN A 733 -8.71 7.08 23.16
CA ASN A 733 -7.58 7.18 24.08
C ASN A 733 -6.26 6.93 23.36
N LYS A 734 -5.60 8.00 22.90
CA LYS A 734 -4.34 7.94 22.15
C LYS A 734 -3.19 7.26 22.92
N ASP A 735 -3.28 7.15 24.25
CA ASP A 735 -2.28 6.44 25.05
C ASP A 735 -2.45 4.90 24.97
N VAL A 736 -3.61 4.41 24.53
CA VAL A 736 -3.93 2.98 24.36
C VAL A 736 -4.02 2.61 22.90
N VAL A 737 -4.84 3.33 22.12
CA VAL A 737 -5.05 3.09 20.68
C VAL A 737 -4.48 4.26 19.89
N LYS A 738 -3.41 4.02 19.18
CA LYS A 738 -2.82 5.02 18.28
C LYS A 738 -3.76 5.31 17.12
N PRO A 739 -3.81 6.54 16.58
CA PRO A 739 -4.70 6.90 15.49
C PRO A 739 -4.57 5.99 14.27
N GLN A 740 -3.35 5.64 13.83
CA GLN A 740 -3.14 4.72 12.72
C GLN A 740 -3.67 3.30 13.00
N ASP A 741 -3.61 2.83 14.25
CA ASP A 741 -4.09 1.50 14.63
C ASP A 741 -5.61 1.46 14.76
N LEU A 742 -6.24 2.60 15.08
CA LEU A 742 -7.69 2.70 15.15
C LEU A 742 -8.33 2.34 13.80
N ALA A 743 -7.90 2.98 12.71
CA ALA A 743 -8.46 2.72 11.39
C ALA A 743 -8.06 1.33 10.89
N MET A 744 -6.76 1.03 10.86
CA MET A 744 -6.20 -0.11 10.13
C MET A 744 -6.25 -1.45 10.88
N SER A 745 -6.50 -1.42 12.19
CA SER A 745 -6.63 -2.65 13.00
C SER A 745 -8.02 -2.75 13.62
N TRP A 746 -8.37 -1.88 14.53
CA TRP A 746 -9.60 -1.99 15.31
C TRP A 746 -10.87 -1.84 14.48
N TYR A 747 -11.01 -0.73 13.75
CA TYR A 747 -12.22 -0.47 12.96
C TYR A 747 -12.42 -1.51 11.87
N LEU A 748 -11.35 -1.85 11.13
CA LEU A 748 -11.37 -2.88 10.10
C LEU A 748 -11.87 -4.22 10.66
N THR A 749 -11.29 -4.71 11.74
CA THR A 749 -11.59 -6.04 12.28
C THR A 749 -13.00 -6.10 12.89
N PHE A 750 -13.44 -5.06 13.58
CA PHE A 750 -14.78 -4.96 14.15
C PHE A 750 -15.89 -4.92 13.10
N LEU A 751 -15.63 -4.31 11.93
CA LEU A 751 -16.58 -4.33 10.82
C LEU A 751 -16.76 -5.72 10.19
N HIS A 752 -15.75 -6.59 10.27
CA HIS A 752 -15.80 -7.92 9.66
C HIS A 752 -16.57 -8.97 10.48
N HIS A 753 -16.88 -8.68 11.74
CA HIS A 753 -17.59 -9.62 12.61
C HIS A 753 -19.02 -9.14 12.87
N GLU A 754 -19.98 -10.01 12.68
CA GLU A 754 -21.41 -9.69 12.72
C GLU A 754 -21.81 -9.06 14.06
N PHE A 755 -21.35 -9.61 15.17
CA PHE A 755 -21.66 -9.08 16.51
C PHE A 755 -21.10 -7.66 16.75
N THR A 756 -19.90 -7.35 16.29
CA THR A 756 -19.23 -6.07 16.54
C THR A 756 -19.47 -5.02 15.44
N GLN A 757 -19.95 -5.44 14.26
CA GLN A 757 -20.12 -4.58 13.08
C GLN A 757 -21.04 -3.37 13.35
N GLU A 758 -22.21 -3.59 13.96
CA GLU A 758 -23.16 -2.53 14.26
C GLU A 758 -22.58 -1.49 15.20
N SER A 759 -21.90 -1.96 16.25
CA SER A 759 -21.29 -1.09 17.26
C SER A 759 -20.17 -0.22 16.66
N ALA A 760 -19.32 -0.81 15.82
CA ALA A 760 -18.26 -0.10 15.12
C ALA A 760 -18.80 0.94 14.12
N TRP A 761 -19.82 0.57 13.33
CA TRP A 761 -20.46 1.45 12.37
C TRP A 761 -21.18 2.62 13.05
N THR A 762 -21.90 2.35 14.13
CA THR A 762 -22.57 3.38 14.94
C THR A 762 -21.55 4.33 15.55
N TRP A 763 -20.48 3.77 16.15
CA TRP A 763 -19.40 4.58 16.71
C TRP A 763 -18.80 5.54 15.67
N ALA A 764 -18.51 5.07 14.46
CA ALA A 764 -17.92 5.90 13.41
C ALA A 764 -18.85 7.06 13.00
N ARG A 765 -20.16 6.81 12.87
CA ARG A 765 -21.16 7.84 12.53
C ARG A 765 -21.34 8.88 13.67
N GLU A 766 -21.42 8.43 14.91
CA GLU A 766 -21.61 9.32 16.06
C GLU A 766 -20.37 10.15 16.40
N ASN A 767 -19.17 9.66 16.01
CA ASN A 767 -17.91 10.31 16.29
C ASN A 767 -17.24 10.90 15.04
N TRP A 768 -18.00 11.10 13.96
CA TRP A 768 -17.44 11.50 12.65
C TRP A 768 -16.64 12.81 12.70
N GLU A 769 -17.11 13.81 13.41
CA GLU A 769 -16.40 15.09 13.57
C GLU A 769 -15.07 14.91 14.33
N TRP A 770 -15.05 14.01 15.30
CA TRP A 770 -13.80 13.65 15.98
C TRP A 770 -12.84 12.91 15.04
N VAL A 771 -13.34 11.98 14.23
CA VAL A 771 -12.54 11.26 13.21
C VAL A 771 -11.92 12.26 12.23
N LYS A 772 -12.69 13.20 11.72
CA LYS A 772 -12.17 14.29 10.86
C LYS A 772 -11.10 15.12 11.54
N ALA A 773 -11.32 15.52 12.77
CA ALA A 773 -10.36 16.34 13.52
C ALA A 773 -9.08 15.59 13.87
N ALA A 774 -9.16 14.28 14.12
CA ALA A 774 -8.02 13.46 14.53
C ALA A 774 -7.21 12.89 13.36
N LEU A 775 -7.84 12.66 12.21
CA LEU A 775 -7.28 11.92 11.07
C LEU A 775 -7.47 12.63 9.72
N GLY A 776 -8.13 13.77 9.66
CA GLY A 776 -8.61 14.40 8.41
C GLY A 776 -7.53 14.83 7.42
N GLY A 777 -6.26 14.89 7.81
CA GLY A 777 -5.12 15.09 6.90
C GLY A 777 -4.30 13.83 6.66
N ASP A 778 -4.67 12.74 7.29
CA ASP A 778 -3.94 11.49 7.38
C ASP A 778 -4.45 10.47 6.32
N MET A 779 -3.57 9.66 5.77
CA MET A 779 -3.91 8.57 4.83
C MET A 779 -4.80 7.48 5.43
N SER A 780 -5.02 7.45 6.74
CA SER A 780 -5.96 6.54 7.39
C SER A 780 -7.41 7.07 7.46
N PHE A 781 -7.64 8.34 7.13
CA PHE A 781 -8.99 8.93 7.18
C PHE A 781 -9.96 8.27 6.20
N ASP A 782 -9.56 8.07 4.96
CA ASP A 782 -10.38 7.46 3.92
C ASP A 782 -10.77 6.00 4.21
N LYS A 783 -10.03 5.32 5.11
CA LYS A 783 -10.31 3.94 5.54
C LYS A 783 -11.66 3.82 6.25
N PHE A 784 -12.14 4.90 6.87
CA PHE A 784 -13.49 4.94 7.45
C PHE A 784 -14.61 4.90 6.40
N VAL A 785 -14.30 5.16 5.15
CA VAL A 785 -15.22 4.99 3.99
C VAL A 785 -14.97 3.64 3.30
N ILE A 786 -13.69 3.29 3.06
CA ILE A 786 -13.30 2.10 2.30
C ILE A 786 -13.69 0.81 3.03
N TYR A 787 -13.47 0.72 4.35
CA TYR A 787 -13.71 -0.53 5.07
C TYR A 787 -15.18 -0.92 5.19
N PRO A 788 -16.13 -0.01 5.51
CA PRO A 788 -17.55 -0.34 5.39
C PRO A 788 -17.96 -0.73 3.96
N ALA A 789 -17.41 -0.03 2.94
CA ALA A 789 -17.65 -0.37 1.55
C ALA A 789 -17.20 -1.78 1.19
N ASN A 790 -16.07 -2.24 1.73
CA ASN A 790 -15.55 -3.59 1.50
C ASN A 790 -16.30 -4.68 2.27
N THR A 791 -17.02 -4.32 3.35
CA THR A 791 -17.58 -5.28 4.31
C THR A 791 -19.09 -5.44 4.17
N PHE A 792 -19.83 -4.34 3.93
CA PHE A 792 -21.29 -4.35 3.90
C PHE A 792 -21.84 -5.20 2.76
N LYS A 793 -22.85 -6.05 3.09
CA LYS A 793 -23.37 -7.07 2.16
C LYS A 793 -24.90 -7.12 2.07
N THR A 794 -25.60 -6.16 2.70
CA THR A 794 -27.07 -6.12 2.68
C THR A 794 -27.62 -4.83 2.11
N ALA A 795 -28.84 -4.84 1.61
CA ALA A 795 -29.52 -3.66 1.07
C ALA A 795 -29.71 -2.57 2.13
N GLU A 796 -29.95 -2.97 3.39
CA GLU A 796 -30.09 -2.08 4.54
C GLU A 796 -28.77 -1.34 4.79
N ARG A 797 -27.65 -2.06 4.81
CA ARG A 797 -26.33 -1.45 4.98
C ARG A 797 -25.95 -0.52 3.82
N LEU A 798 -26.33 -0.84 2.60
CA LEU A 798 -26.18 0.06 1.45
C LEU A 798 -26.98 1.34 1.65
N ALA A 799 -28.21 1.24 2.11
CA ALA A 799 -29.05 2.41 2.38
C ALA A 799 -28.48 3.30 3.49
N GLU A 800 -27.98 2.71 4.58
CA GLU A 800 -27.32 3.43 5.67
C GLU A 800 -26.02 4.11 5.21
N PHE A 801 -25.19 3.42 4.43
CA PHE A 801 -23.95 3.95 3.86
C PHE A 801 -24.26 5.18 2.98
N LYS A 802 -25.25 5.08 2.08
CA LYS A 802 -25.69 6.20 1.26
C LYS A 802 -26.20 7.37 2.12
N ALA A 803 -27.10 7.10 3.06
CA ALA A 803 -27.70 8.13 3.89
C ALA A 803 -26.65 8.94 4.68
N PHE A 804 -25.57 8.28 5.12
CA PHE A 804 -24.51 8.93 5.88
C PHE A 804 -23.47 9.62 5.00
N PHE A 805 -23.03 8.99 3.91
CA PHE A 805 -21.91 9.48 3.12
C PHE A 805 -22.27 10.33 1.90
N GLU A 806 -23.45 10.13 1.24
CA GLU A 806 -23.84 10.98 0.09
C GLU A 806 -23.84 12.48 0.40
N PRO A 807 -24.26 12.96 1.60
CA PRO A 807 -24.16 14.38 1.94
C PRO A 807 -22.72 14.91 1.98
N GLN A 808 -21.73 14.03 2.02
CA GLN A 808 -20.31 14.36 2.13
C GLN A 808 -19.55 14.27 0.79
N LEU A 809 -20.24 14.06 -0.32
CA LEU A 809 -19.64 14.01 -1.67
C LEU A 809 -18.94 15.30 -2.11
N SER A 810 -19.14 16.41 -1.40
CA SER A 810 -18.39 17.66 -1.62
C SER A 810 -16.99 17.65 -0.99
N ASP A 811 -16.71 16.71 -0.08
CA ASP A 811 -15.40 16.55 0.55
C ASP A 811 -14.47 15.78 -0.41
N MET A 812 -13.49 16.49 -0.99
CA MET A 812 -12.60 15.95 -2.01
C MET A 812 -11.72 14.81 -1.51
N ALA A 813 -11.39 14.80 -0.22
CA ALA A 813 -10.56 13.76 0.40
C ALA A 813 -11.22 12.36 0.39
N ILE A 814 -12.55 12.28 0.29
CA ILE A 814 -13.30 11.01 0.39
C ILE A 814 -14.35 10.81 -0.71
N SER A 815 -14.67 11.82 -1.51
CA SER A 815 -15.77 11.78 -2.50
C SER A 815 -15.65 10.61 -3.49
N ARG A 816 -14.44 10.33 -3.96
CA ARG A 816 -14.16 9.19 -4.86
C ARG A 816 -14.45 7.86 -4.17
N ASN A 817 -13.95 7.68 -2.95
CA ASN A 817 -14.15 6.45 -2.18
C ASN A 817 -15.62 6.24 -1.80
N ILE A 818 -16.38 7.31 -1.55
CA ILE A 818 -17.84 7.23 -1.36
C ILE A 818 -18.53 6.71 -2.61
N SER A 819 -18.24 7.30 -3.77
CA SER A 819 -18.86 6.91 -5.05
C SER A 819 -18.55 5.45 -5.41
N MET A 820 -17.30 5.03 -5.23
CA MET A 820 -16.88 3.64 -5.45
C MET A 820 -17.52 2.69 -4.46
N GLY A 821 -17.54 3.05 -3.17
CA GLY A 821 -18.11 2.23 -2.11
C GLY A 821 -19.60 1.92 -2.32
N ILE A 822 -20.38 2.89 -2.79
CA ILE A 822 -21.80 2.67 -3.13
C ILE A 822 -21.92 1.57 -4.20
N LYS A 823 -21.11 1.61 -5.25
CA LYS A 823 -21.14 0.62 -6.33
C LYS A 823 -20.66 -0.75 -5.88
N GLU A 824 -19.60 -0.80 -5.08
CA GLU A 824 -19.05 -2.07 -4.54
C GLU A 824 -20.03 -2.78 -3.62
N ILE A 825 -20.71 -2.06 -2.72
CA ILE A 825 -21.74 -2.65 -1.86
C ILE A 825 -22.91 -3.13 -2.71
N ALA A 826 -23.38 -2.31 -3.67
CA ALA A 826 -24.50 -2.66 -4.54
C ALA A 826 -24.20 -3.93 -5.38
N ALA A 827 -23.00 -4.04 -5.94
CA ALA A 827 -22.56 -5.24 -6.68
C ALA A 827 -22.53 -6.49 -5.80
N ARG A 828 -22.11 -6.37 -4.55
CA ARG A 828 -22.10 -7.48 -3.59
C ARG A 828 -23.51 -7.92 -3.18
N VAL A 829 -24.41 -6.96 -2.96
CA VAL A 829 -25.82 -7.24 -2.68
C VAL A 829 -26.47 -8.00 -3.86
N ASP A 830 -26.23 -7.52 -5.10
CA ASP A 830 -26.74 -8.18 -6.30
C ASP A 830 -26.19 -9.61 -6.47
N LEU A 831 -24.88 -9.79 -6.29
CA LEU A 831 -24.24 -11.12 -6.32
C LEU A 831 -24.90 -12.09 -5.34
N ILE A 832 -25.12 -11.67 -4.10
CA ILE A 832 -25.74 -12.50 -3.07
C ILE A 832 -27.19 -12.86 -3.49
N GLN A 833 -27.97 -11.87 -3.91
CA GLN A 833 -29.36 -12.13 -4.34
C GLN A 833 -29.43 -13.09 -5.51
N ARG A 834 -28.53 -12.99 -6.47
CA ARG A 834 -28.51 -13.82 -7.68
C ARG A 834 -28.05 -15.25 -7.41
N GLU A 835 -27.04 -15.45 -6.59
CA GLU A 835 -26.31 -16.71 -6.48
C GLU A 835 -26.66 -17.53 -5.21
N LYS A 836 -27.26 -16.91 -4.18
CA LYS A 836 -27.43 -17.53 -2.85
C LYS A 836 -28.02 -18.93 -2.92
N ALA A 837 -29.16 -19.11 -3.57
CA ALA A 837 -29.83 -20.42 -3.64
C ALA A 837 -28.99 -21.51 -4.33
N ALA A 838 -28.26 -21.16 -5.40
CA ALA A 838 -27.39 -22.08 -6.12
C ALA A 838 -26.16 -22.47 -5.29
N VAL A 839 -25.58 -21.51 -4.60
CA VAL A 839 -24.38 -21.73 -3.76
C VAL A 839 -24.75 -22.55 -2.51
N GLU A 840 -25.85 -22.21 -1.83
CA GLU A 840 -26.35 -22.99 -0.68
C GLU A 840 -26.59 -24.46 -1.07
N ALA A 841 -27.29 -24.69 -2.21
CA ALA A 841 -27.50 -26.04 -2.72
C ALA A 841 -26.18 -26.79 -3.03
N ALA A 842 -25.19 -26.09 -3.60
CA ALA A 842 -23.88 -26.67 -3.89
C ALA A 842 -23.10 -27.02 -2.61
N ILE A 843 -23.10 -26.14 -1.61
CA ILE A 843 -22.48 -26.38 -0.29
C ILE A 843 -23.11 -27.63 0.38
N LEU A 844 -24.45 -27.75 0.37
CA LEU A 844 -25.16 -28.90 0.96
C LEU A 844 -24.93 -30.21 0.19
N ALA A 845 -24.63 -30.14 -1.12
CA ALA A 845 -24.33 -31.30 -1.94
C ALA A 845 -22.91 -31.85 -1.79
N THR A 846 -21.96 -31.01 -1.32
CA THR A 846 -20.57 -31.43 -1.11
C THR A 846 -20.52 -32.38 0.11
N LYS A 847 -19.98 -33.59 -0.07
CA LYS A 847 -19.99 -34.66 0.94
C LYS A 847 -18.80 -34.60 1.89
#